data_a5f97463de9a6e418d78288e080d942e
#
_entry.id   a5f97463de9a6e418d78288e080d942e
#
_cell.length_a   1.000
_cell.length_b   1.000
_cell.length_c   1.000
_cell.angle_alpha   90.00
_cell.angle_beta   90.00
_cell.angle_gamma   90.00
#
_symmetry.space_group_name_H-M   'P 1'
#
loop_
_entity.id
_entity.type
_entity.pdbx_description
1 polymer ?
#
loop_
_entity_poly.entity_id
_entity_poly.type
_entity_poly.pdbx_seq_one_letter_code
_entity_poly.pdbx_strand_id
1 'polypeptide(L)'
;MTTSPSSVRRLALILASLILAATATSSLAQEKINCAMCHDEVAVISTAHVGLECQDCHTNVTSKRHKAEQLAELSGDGICAQCHGMATRNLAKSVHKDAAGCQDCHDKGHVVGKLGRSSLSTMSPTNQVTVCGGCHNEPPELVQGYVDSVHGRGLLLSGLNVAPSCSNCHGSHKILPVHDNKASTSHEHSPETCGECHEGVLNVWRDESAHGAAWKAGDPQGPVCSTCHASHAISDPEHDGPRLHFPGQCGDCHGQLYTSYRGGFHGKFTNLGLVAAATCSDCHTPHRNLGVDNPLSSIHPDNRAATCGQCHGEVPPAFLQIDMHNNPTDPTDNAYVYYIYVFMMSLLIGVFAFFGIHDLLWLQRAAVGAMRGEYGNNGNSLQEGKYVRRFRGLYIAMHIVIVLTFLTLALTGLPLKFDSAPWAQSLMNFLGGIDSARFLHRAAAIGTFGYAFFHFGHLIKRMIRGERKYLFWGPESMVPQLQDVKDMWANILYFTYLGPRPQGDRWTYWEKFDYLAVFWGIIIIGLSGLMLWIPAFFTSFLPGWVINAAYIVHSDEALLATGFIFVFHFFHTHLRPESFPMDPVVFTGRMPLEKFKEERPREYQRRLENGTLEKALCDPPTREEMVWVYFFGFTALFIGLALAVAIFWALLSH
;
A
#
# COMPACT_ATOMS: atom_id res chain seq x y z
N MET A 1 50.13 -77.21 -77.35
CA MET A 1 50.19 -75.88 -76.75
C MET A 1 50.41 -76.08 -75.24
N THR A 2 51.59 -75.84 -74.79
CA THR A 2 52.08 -76.15 -73.49
C THR A 2 51.84 -75.04 -72.50
N THR A 3 51.03 -75.26 -71.54
CA THR A 3 50.84 -74.30 -70.40
C THR A 3 52.01 -74.51 -69.41
N SER A 4 52.70 -73.42 -69.18
CA SER A 4 53.90 -73.35 -68.29
C SER A 4 53.56 -73.60 -66.83
N PRO A 5 54.37 -74.38 -66.04
CA PRO A 5 54.12 -74.73 -64.61
C PRO A 5 54.21 -73.52 -63.63
N SER A 6 54.59 -72.36 -64.10
CA SER A 6 54.75 -71.13 -63.30
C SER A 6 53.42 -70.46 -62.88
N SER A 7 52.35 -70.59 -63.68
CA SER A 7 51.03 -69.97 -63.41
C SER A 7 50.27 -70.74 -62.34
N VAL A 8 50.41 -72.04 -62.22
CA VAL A 8 49.73 -72.83 -61.17
C VAL A 8 50.30 -72.54 -59.76
N ARG A 9 51.64 -72.37 -59.66
CA ARG A 9 52.31 -72.00 -58.40
C ARG A 9 51.97 -70.63 -57.90
N ARG A 10 51.76 -69.66 -58.82
CA ARG A 10 51.33 -68.31 -58.44
C ARG A 10 49.84 -68.24 -57.95
N LEU A 11 48.98 -69.10 -58.55
CA LEU A 11 47.59 -69.16 -58.16
C LEU A 11 47.45 -69.83 -56.77
N ALA A 12 48.27 -70.92 -56.52
CA ALA A 12 48.30 -71.59 -55.24
C ALA A 12 48.84 -70.71 -54.08
N LEU A 13 49.85 -69.87 -54.35
CA LEU A 13 50.40 -68.89 -53.41
C LEU A 13 49.46 -67.74 -53.15
N ILE A 14 48.68 -67.27 -54.09
CA ILE A 14 47.68 -66.26 -53.94
C ILE A 14 46.47 -66.79 -53.20
N LEU A 15 46.02 -68.03 -53.43
CA LEU A 15 44.98 -68.68 -52.66
C LEU A 15 45.41 -68.98 -51.21
N ALA A 16 46.64 -69.38 -51.01
CA ALA A 16 47.16 -69.58 -49.64
C ALA A 16 47.31 -68.29 -48.84
N SER A 17 47.71 -67.17 -49.49
CA SER A 17 47.74 -65.85 -48.84
C SER A 17 46.34 -65.27 -48.61
N LEU A 18 45.38 -65.57 -49.45
CA LEU A 18 43.97 -65.17 -49.25
C LEU A 18 43.31 -66.01 -48.14
N ILE A 19 43.69 -67.32 -48.00
CA ILE A 19 43.19 -68.15 -46.91
C ILE A 19 43.86 -67.74 -45.58
N LEU A 20 45.16 -67.40 -45.56
CA LEU A 20 45.83 -66.87 -44.36
C LEU A 20 45.30 -65.45 -44.00
N ALA A 21 44.97 -64.64 -44.98
CA ALA A 21 44.35 -63.37 -44.70
C ALA A 21 42.90 -63.51 -44.20
N ALA A 22 42.14 -64.48 -44.67
CA ALA A 22 40.80 -64.79 -44.21
C ALA A 22 40.77 -65.46 -42.81
N THR A 23 41.87 -66.12 -42.43
CA THR A 23 41.98 -66.71 -41.05
C THR A 23 42.57 -65.69 -40.04
N ALA A 24 43.19 -64.61 -40.48
CA ALA A 24 43.70 -63.54 -39.60
C ALA A 24 42.68 -62.47 -39.24
N THR A 25 41.50 -62.53 -39.81
CA THR A 25 40.35 -61.69 -39.42
C THR A 25 39.30 -62.48 -38.63
N SER A 26 39.68 -63.53 -37.86
CA SER A 26 38.92 -63.90 -36.71
C SER A 26 39.09 -62.75 -35.69
N SER A 27 38.28 -61.70 -35.80
CA SER A 27 38.06 -60.81 -34.70
C SER A 27 37.88 -61.66 -33.46
N LEU A 28 38.74 -61.47 -32.48
CA LEU A 28 38.44 -61.87 -31.12
C LEU A 28 37.04 -61.29 -30.82
N ALA A 29 35.99 -62.06 -31.05
CA ALA A 29 34.70 -61.80 -30.54
C ALA A 29 34.88 -61.80 -29.03
N GLN A 30 35.04 -60.63 -28.46
CA GLN A 30 35.16 -60.43 -27.04
C GLN A 30 33.94 -61.14 -26.41
N GLU A 31 34.22 -62.16 -25.64
CA GLU A 31 33.16 -63.00 -25.05
C GLU A 31 32.22 -62.05 -24.28
N LYS A 32 30.98 -61.91 -24.73
CA LYS A 32 30.00 -61.01 -24.08
C LYS A 32 29.85 -61.44 -22.64
N ILE A 33 30.23 -60.54 -21.72
CA ILE A 33 30.17 -60.78 -20.29
C ILE A 33 28.71 -60.61 -19.87
N ASN A 34 28.11 -61.67 -19.37
CA ASN A 34 26.75 -61.53 -18.78
C ASN A 34 26.91 -60.96 -17.34
N CYS A 35 26.75 -59.64 -17.25
CA CYS A 35 26.91 -58.89 -16.00
C CYS A 35 25.83 -59.26 -14.97
N ALA A 36 24.64 -59.66 -15.43
CA ALA A 36 23.51 -60.02 -14.55
C ALA A 36 23.76 -61.29 -13.71
N MET A 37 24.79 -62.11 -14.06
CA MET A 37 25.18 -63.27 -13.24
C MET A 37 25.80 -62.88 -11.88
N CYS A 38 26.28 -61.68 -11.71
CA CYS A 38 26.96 -61.19 -10.50
C CYS A 38 26.35 -59.87 -9.96
N HIS A 39 25.54 -59.19 -10.75
CA HIS A 39 24.93 -57.89 -10.45
C HIS A 39 23.40 -57.98 -10.52
N ASP A 40 22.77 -58.82 -9.74
CA ASP A 40 21.32 -59.11 -9.76
C ASP A 40 20.46 -57.88 -9.42
N GLU A 41 21.01 -56.89 -8.69
CA GLU A 41 20.29 -55.73 -8.21
C GLU A 41 20.39 -54.50 -9.15
N VAL A 42 21.19 -54.58 -10.21
CA VAL A 42 21.36 -53.46 -11.16
C VAL A 42 20.42 -53.65 -12.34
N ALA A 43 19.13 -53.53 -12.09
CA ALA A 43 18.16 -53.38 -13.17
C ALA A 43 18.37 -52.00 -13.83
N VAL A 44 18.83 -52.00 -15.07
CA VAL A 44 18.83 -50.76 -15.89
C VAL A 44 17.39 -50.40 -16.19
N ILE A 45 16.81 -49.55 -15.38
CA ILE A 45 15.44 -49.00 -15.55
C ILE A 45 15.48 -47.79 -16.53
N SER A 46 16.46 -47.74 -17.42
CA SER A 46 16.59 -46.64 -18.35
C SER A 46 15.68 -46.86 -19.56
N THR A 47 14.70 -45.99 -19.71
CA THR A 47 13.86 -45.94 -20.92
C THR A 47 14.54 -45.18 -22.08
N ALA A 48 15.60 -44.42 -21.81
CA ALA A 48 16.35 -43.64 -22.80
C ALA A 48 17.44 -44.48 -23.48
N HIS A 49 18.01 -45.43 -22.76
CA HIS A 49 19.12 -46.29 -23.23
C HIS A 49 18.68 -47.72 -23.51
N VAL A 50 17.42 -47.92 -23.89
CA VAL A 50 16.92 -49.24 -24.30
C VAL A 50 17.70 -49.74 -25.50
N GLY A 51 18.32 -50.95 -25.34
CA GLY A 51 19.10 -51.58 -26.38
C GLY A 51 20.63 -51.40 -26.23
N LEU A 52 21.09 -50.62 -25.27
CA LEU A 52 22.53 -50.58 -24.90
C LEU A 52 22.88 -51.77 -23.96
N GLU A 53 24.04 -52.32 -24.17
CA GLU A 53 24.61 -53.34 -23.29
C GLU A 53 25.46 -52.67 -22.19
N CYS A 54 25.67 -53.34 -21.05
CA CYS A 54 26.46 -52.78 -19.93
C CYS A 54 27.84 -52.33 -20.39
N GLN A 55 28.47 -53.08 -21.33
CA GLN A 55 29.79 -52.80 -21.87
C GLN A 55 29.84 -51.57 -22.83
N ASP A 56 28.70 -51.09 -23.32
CA ASP A 56 28.66 -49.87 -24.13
C ASP A 56 29.02 -48.63 -23.28
N CYS A 57 28.71 -48.68 -22.00
CA CYS A 57 29.09 -47.64 -21.04
C CYS A 57 30.33 -48.09 -20.22
N HIS A 58 30.38 -49.34 -19.78
CA HIS A 58 31.44 -49.89 -18.96
C HIS A 58 32.57 -50.50 -19.84
N THR A 59 33.13 -49.70 -20.73
CA THR A 59 34.11 -50.10 -21.77
C THR A 59 35.40 -50.69 -21.18
N ASN A 60 35.77 -50.35 -19.94
CA ASN A 60 36.98 -50.82 -19.27
C ASN A 60 36.82 -52.20 -18.59
N VAL A 61 35.57 -52.72 -18.58
CA VAL A 61 35.29 -54.04 -17.99
C VAL A 61 35.44 -55.12 -19.06
N THR A 62 36.64 -55.63 -19.20
CA THR A 62 37.01 -56.63 -20.22
C THR A 62 37.05 -58.08 -19.71
N SER A 63 36.81 -58.32 -18.43
CA SER A 63 36.83 -59.65 -17.83
C SER A 63 35.80 -59.80 -16.70
N LYS A 64 35.36 -61.05 -16.42
CA LYS A 64 34.44 -61.38 -15.33
C LYS A 64 35.04 -61.08 -13.94
N ARG A 65 36.34 -60.86 -13.84
CA ARG A 65 37.06 -60.45 -12.63
C ARG A 65 37.66 -59.10 -12.83
N HIS A 66 36.94 -58.06 -12.42
CA HIS A 66 37.39 -56.67 -12.48
C HIS A 66 37.56 -56.10 -11.07
N LYS A 67 38.51 -55.18 -10.90
CA LYS A 67 38.77 -54.51 -9.63
C LYS A 67 37.87 -53.28 -9.48
N ALA A 68 37.57 -52.93 -8.24
CA ALA A 68 36.78 -51.72 -7.95
C ALA A 68 37.42 -50.42 -8.51
N GLU A 69 38.75 -50.40 -8.62
CA GLU A 69 39.50 -49.28 -9.20
C GLU A 69 39.18 -49.06 -10.70
N GLN A 70 38.86 -50.15 -11.44
CA GLN A 70 38.44 -50.05 -12.85
C GLN A 70 37.01 -49.45 -13.00
N LEU A 71 36.22 -49.49 -11.94
CA LEU A 71 34.88 -48.86 -11.88
C LEU A 71 34.99 -47.36 -11.49
N ALA A 72 36.02 -46.98 -10.73
CA ALA A 72 36.24 -45.60 -10.34
C ALA A 72 36.58 -44.68 -11.54
N GLU A 73 37.26 -45.23 -12.57
CA GLU A 73 37.50 -44.50 -13.83
C GLU A 73 36.23 -44.31 -14.69
N LEU A 74 35.15 -45.03 -14.40
CA LEU A 74 33.87 -44.96 -15.12
C LEU A 74 32.94 -43.89 -14.62
N SER A 75 33.28 -43.18 -13.55
CA SER A 75 32.44 -42.17 -12.90
C SER A 75 32.54 -40.78 -13.54
N GLY A 76 33.19 -40.62 -14.69
CA GLY A 76 33.39 -39.33 -15.33
C GLY A 76 32.49 -39.06 -16.56
N ASP A 77 32.29 -37.79 -16.86
CA ASP A 77 31.52 -37.27 -18.01
C ASP A 77 32.04 -37.79 -19.37
N GLY A 78 33.27 -38.33 -19.41
CA GLY A 78 33.92 -38.88 -20.60
C GLY A 78 33.15 -40.01 -21.28
N ILE A 79 32.42 -40.82 -20.53
CA ILE A 79 31.60 -41.92 -21.10
C ILE A 79 30.40 -41.36 -21.81
N CYS A 80 29.69 -40.45 -21.18
CA CYS A 80 28.50 -39.82 -21.75
C CYS A 80 28.86 -39.03 -23.04
N ALA A 81 30.04 -38.42 -23.07
CA ALA A 81 30.56 -37.63 -24.19
C ALA A 81 30.71 -38.43 -25.50
N GLN A 82 30.92 -39.76 -25.41
CA GLN A 82 31.07 -40.60 -26.62
C GLN A 82 29.81 -40.59 -27.50
N CYS A 83 28.64 -40.53 -26.88
CA CYS A 83 27.36 -40.47 -27.62
C CYS A 83 26.69 -39.08 -27.54
N HIS A 84 26.86 -38.37 -26.42
CA HIS A 84 26.24 -37.08 -26.12
C HIS A 84 27.20 -35.91 -26.31
N GLY A 85 28.06 -35.92 -27.36
CA GLY A 85 29.10 -34.92 -27.58
C GLY A 85 28.59 -33.46 -27.72
N MET A 86 27.33 -33.22 -28.14
CA MET A 86 26.77 -31.88 -28.19
C MET A 86 26.43 -31.39 -26.76
N ALA A 87 25.80 -32.22 -25.94
CA ALA A 87 25.48 -31.88 -24.57
C ALA A 87 26.75 -31.56 -23.76
N THR A 88 27.79 -32.36 -23.93
CA THR A 88 29.10 -32.17 -23.26
C THR A 88 29.75 -30.84 -23.69
N ARG A 89 29.74 -30.53 -24.99
CA ARG A 89 30.26 -29.23 -25.48
C ARG A 89 29.45 -28.02 -24.97
N ASN A 90 28.16 -28.19 -24.78
CA ASN A 90 27.32 -27.16 -24.22
C ASN A 90 27.53 -26.98 -22.71
N LEU A 91 27.66 -28.09 -21.95
CA LEU A 91 27.99 -28.05 -20.52
C LEU A 91 29.33 -27.35 -20.27
N ALA A 92 30.35 -27.60 -21.11
CA ALA A 92 31.65 -26.94 -21.03
C ALA A 92 31.57 -25.38 -21.23
N LYS A 93 30.46 -24.86 -21.75
CA LYS A 93 30.17 -23.43 -21.87
C LYS A 93 29.17 -22.91 -20.86
N SER A 94 28.69 -23.77 -19.97
CA SER A 94 27.71 -23.47 -18.93
C SER A 94 28.38 -22.91 -17.68
N VAL A 95 27.61 -22.24 -16.82
CA VAL A 95 28.00 -21.89 -15.45
C VAL A 95 28.32 -23.15 -14.61
N HIS A 96 27.78 -24.29 -14.99
CA HIS A 96 27.96 -25.56 -14.30
C HIS A 96 29.23 -26.34 -14.71
N LYS A 97 30.02 -25.83 -15.68
CA LYS A 97 31.18 -26.57 -16.28
C LYS A 97 32.16 -27.16 -15.27
N ASP A 98 32.38 -26.48 -14.14
CA ASP A 98 33.32 -26.89 -13.08
C ASP A 98 32.59 -27.26 -11.77
N ALA A 99 31.26 -27.12 -11.73
CA ALA A 99 30.45 -27.28 -10.52
C ALA A 99 29.59 -28.56 -10.53
N ALA A 100 29.18 -29.03 -11.70
CA ALA A 100 28.33 -30.22 -11.83
C ALA A 100 28.65 -31.02 -13.10
N GLY A 101 28.66 -32.34 -12.99
CA GLY A 101 28.76 -33.26 -14.11
C GLY A 101 27.41 -33.80 -14.57
N CYS A 102 27.45 -34.69 -15.56
CA CYS A 102 26.23 -35.29 -16.11
C CYS A 102 25.38 -36.00 -15.06
N GLN A 103 26.03 -36.70 -14.13
CA GLN A 103 25.37 -37.54 -13.11
C GLN A 103 24.74 -36.74 -11.98
N ASP A 104 25.14 -35.49 -11.76
CA ASP A 104 24.55 -34.62 -10.73
C ASP A 104 23.11 -34.20 -11.10
N CYS A 105 22.84 -34.17 -12.41
CA CYS A 105 21.49 -33.86 -12.93
C CYS A 105 20.74 -35.12 -13.37
N HIS A 106 21.43 -36.07 -14.07
CA HIS A 106 20.82 -37.22 -14.72
C HIS A 106 20.86 -38.50 -13.90
N ASP A 107 21.27 -38.43 -12.63
CA ASP A 107 21.51 -39.59 -11.77
C ASP A 107 22.58 -40.52 -12.34
N LYS A 108 22.83 -41.65 -11.68
CA LYS A 108 23.93 -42.57 -11.97
C LYS A 108 23.82 -43.32 -13.33
N GLY A 109 23.08 -42.78 -14.28
CA GLY A 109 23.00 -43.33 -15.63
C GLY A 109 22.13 -44.58 -15.78
N HIS A 110 21.83 -45.29 -14.69
CA HIS A 110 21.00 -46.47 -14.71
C HIS A 110 19.51 -46.19 -14.75
N VAL A 111 19.09 -44.96 -14.40
CA VAL A 111 17.68 -44.51 -14.33
C VAL A 111 17.44 -43.29 -15.23
N VAL A 112 18.08 -43.22 -16.37
CA VAL A 112 17.88 -42.10 -17.30
C VAL A 112 16.58 -42.29 -18.09
N GLY A 113 15.56 -41.51 -17.79
CA GLY A 113 14.28 -41.50 -18.50
C GLY A 113 14.29 -40.60 -19.73
N LYS A 114 13.44 -40.91 -20.72
CA LYS A 114 13.15 -39.97 -21.82
C LYS A 114 12.51 -38.69 -21.26
N LEU A 115 13.07 -37.55 -21.62
CA LEU A 115 12.56 -36.22 -21.26
C LEU A 115 11.02 -36.12 -21.47
N GLY A 116 10.31 -35.72 -20.44
CA GLY A 116 8.89 -35.42 -20.48
C GLY A 116 7.92 -36.59 -20.47
N ARG A 117 8.39 -37.84 -20.40
CA ARG A 117 7.51 -39.03 -20.46
C ARG A 117 7.63 -40.03 -19.32
N SER A 118 8.63 -39.89 -18.44
CA SER A 118 8.81 -40.77 -17.29
C SER A 118 8.98 -39.97 -16.01
N SER A 119 8.09 -40.18 -15.06
CA SER A 119 8.19 -39.61 -13.70
C SER A 119 9.40 -40.16 -12.94
N LEU A 120 10.06 -41.20 -13.46
CA LEU A 120 11.29 -41.80 -12.88
C LEU A 120 12.56 -41.01 -13.27
N SER A 121 12.51 -40.16 -14.30
CA SER A 121 13.64 -39.32 -14.67
C SER A 121 13.85 -38.19 -13.67
N THR A 122 15.07 -38.07 -13.15
CA THR A 122 15.46 -36.91 -12.32
C THR A 122 15.23 -35.56 -13.03
N MET A 123 15.36 -35.55 -14.35
CA MET A 123 15.12 -34.39 -15.18
C MET A 123 13.69 -34.25 -15.74
N SER A 124 12.73 -35.06 -15.20
CA SER A 124 11.32 -34.76 -15.51
C SER A 124 10.93 -33.38 -14.96
N PRO A 125 9.99 -32.66 -15.60
CA PRO A 125 9.62 -31.30 -15.19
C PRO A 125 9.37 -31.16 -13.69
N THR A 126 8.64 -32.10 -13.10
CA THR A 126 8.33 -32.11 -11.65
C THR A 126 9.55 -32.36 -10.75
N ASN A 127 10.51 -33.18 -11.22
CA ASN A 127 11.68 -33.55 -10.40
C ASN A 127 12.80 -32.49 -10.49
N GLN A 128 12.81 -31.66 -11.51
CA GLN A 128 13.83 -30.59 -11.67
C GLN A 128 13.89 -29.67 -10.45
N VAL A 129 12.76 -29.38 -9.81
CA VAL A 129 12.71 -28.53 -8.61
C VAL A 129 13.57 -29.11 -7.49
N THR A 130 13.52 -30.44 -7.30
CA THR A 130 14.33 -31.13 -6.28
C THR A 130 15.78 -31.18 -6.69
N VAL A 131 16.08 -31.51 -7.96
CA VAL A 131 17.45 -31.65 -8.46
C VAL A 131 18.17 -30.29 -8.44
N CYS A 132 17.56 -29.25 -9.04
CA CYS A 132 18.16 -27.92 -9.07
C CYS A 132 18.22 -27.32 -7.65
N GLY A 133 17.13 -27.49 -6.86
CA GLY A 133 17.02 -27.01 -5.49
C GLY A 133 18.01 -27.64 -4.52
N GLY A 134 18.56 -28.83 -4.84
CA GLY A 134 19.62 -29.46 -4.05
C GLY A 134 20.89 -28.62 -3.92
N CYS A 135 21.16 -27.74 -4.90
CA CYS A 135 22.28 -26.79 -4.89
C CYS A 135 21.83 -25.33 -4.84
N HIS A 136 20.68 -25.01 -5.45
CA HIS A 136 20.14 -23.65 -5.53
C HIS A 136 19.12 -23.36 -4.41
N ASN A 137 19.41 -23.76 -3.19
CA ASN A 137 18.55 -23.53 -2.03
C ASN A 137 18.88 -22.25 -1.24
N GLU A 138 19.89 -21.50 -1.66
CA GLU A 138 20.27 -20.22 -1.09
C GLU A 138 20.37 -19.15 -2.17
N PRO A 139 19.62 -18.04 -2.05
CA PRO A 139 18.67 -17.77 -0.97
C PRO A 139 17.40 -18.65 -1.10
N PRO A 140 16.78 -19.04 0.03
CA PRO A 140 15.61 -19.94 0.03
C PRO A 140 14.46 -19.47 -0.86
N GLU A 141 14.34 -18.15 -1.01
CA GLU A 141 13.28 -17.49 -1.81
C GLU A 141 13.34 -17.87 -3.29
N LEU A 142 14.49 -18.31 -3.79
CA LEU A 142 14.66 -18.63 -5.19
C LEU A 142 13.83 -19.86 -5.60
N VAL A 143 14.01 -20.98 -4.92
CA VAL A 143 13.27 -22.22 -5.19
C VAL A 143 11.86 -22.15 -4.60
N GLN A 144 11.73 -21.64 -3.37
CA GLN A 144 10.42 -21.47 -2.74
C GLN A 144 9.55 -20.49 -3.53
N GLY A 145 10.13 -19.39 -4.02
CA GLY A 145 9.41 -18.46 -4.88
C GLY A 145 8.84 -19.12 -6.15
N TYR A 146 9.62 -20.03 -6.77
CA TYR A 146 9.09 -20.80 -7.90
C TYR A 146 7.98 -21.77 -7.46
N VAL A 147 8.17 -22.50 -6.37
CA VAL A 147 7.17 -23.45 -5.85
C VAL A 147 5.83 -22.77 -5.58
N ASP A 148 5.88 -21.58 -4.99
CA ASP A 148 4.69 -20.77 -4.66
C ASP A 148 4.11 -20.02 -5.86
N SER A 149 4.85 -19.93 -6.98
CA SER A 149 4.42 -19.25 -8.20
C SER A 149 3.25 -19.95 -8.89
N VAL A 150 2.58 -19.23 -9.80
CA VAL A 150 1.54 -19.83 -10.65
C VAL A 150 2.09 -20.99 -11.49
N HIS A 151 3.33 -20.90 -11.95
CA HIS A 151 3.99 -21.96 -12.71
C HIS A 151 4.31 -23.18 -11.83
N GLY A 152 4.91 -22.97 -10.67
CA GLY A 152 5.23 -24.05 -9.74
C GLY A 152 3.99 -24.75 -9.21
N ARG A 153 2.95 -24.01 -8.81
CA ARG A 153 1.67 -24.60 -8.39
C ARG A 153 0.99 -25.35 -9.52
N GLY A 154 1.00 -24.80 -10.74
CA GLY A 154 0.49 -25.47 -11.92
C GLY A 154 1.17 -26.80 -12.18
N LEU A 155 2.50 -26.82 -12.13
CA LEU A 155 3.30 -28.03 -12.34
C LEU A 155 3.18 -29.05 -11.21
N LEU A 156 3.39 -28.61 -9.98
CA LEU A 156 3.57 -29.51 -8.82
C LEU A 156 2.26 -29.91 -8.15
N LEU A 157 1.28 -28.99 -8.06
CA LEU A 157 0.02 -29.25 -7.37
C LEU A 157 -1.08 -29.69 -8.34
N SER A 158 -1.14 -29.06 -9.51
CA SER A 158 -2.19 -29.34 -10.50
C SER A 158 -1.78 -30.38 -11.54
N GLY A 159 -0.51 -30.81 -11.56
CA GLY A 159 0.00 -31.80 -12.52
C GLY A 159 0.02 -31.35 -13.96
N LEU A 160 0.05 -30.02 -14.21
CA LEU A 160 0.09 -29.43 -15.54
C LEU A 160 1.51 -29.55 -16.14
N ASN A 161 1.79 -30.63 -16.81
CA ASN A 161 3.12 -30.89 -17.42
C ASN A 161 3.52 -29.88 -18.52
N VAL A 162 2.62 -28.99 -18.92
CA VAL A 162 2.90 -27.87 -19.83
C VAL A 162 3.38 -26.62 -19.09
N ALA A 163 3.20 -26.56 -17.77
CA ALA A 163 3.75 -25.48 -16.97
C ALA A 163 5.28 -25.55 -16.99
N PRO A 164 5.99 -24.39 -17.14
CA PRO A 164 7.42 -24.37 -17.30
C PRO A 164 8.15 -24.81 -16.04
N SER A 165 9.18 -25.65 -16.21
CA SER A 165 10.15 -26.01 -15.19
C SER A 165 11.43 -25.18 -15.34
N CYS A 166 12.42 -25.38 -14.47
CA CYS A 166 13.67 -24.61 -14.45
C CYS A 166 14.34 -24.55 -15.85
N SER A 167 14.42 -25.70 -16.53
CA SER A 167 15.10 -25.79 -17.83
C SER A 167 14.35 -25.10 -18.98
N ASN A 168 13.06 -24.83 -18.83
CA ASN A 168 12.32 -24.11 -19.87
C ASN A 168 12.74 -22.64 -19.96
N CYS A 169 13.09 -22.04 -18.82
CA CYS A 169 13.56 -20.66 -18.79
C CYS A 169 15.09 -20.56 -18.93
N HIS A 170 15.83 -21.41 -18.21
CA HIS A 170 17.29 -21.32 -18.13
C HIS A 170 18.04 -22.14 -19.19
N GLY A 171 17.32 -22.93 -19.96
CA GLY A 171 17.94 -23.94 -20.82
C GLY A 171 18.40 -25.17 -20.03
N SER A 172 19.12 -26.11 -20.71
CA SER A 172 19.52 -27.37 -20.07
C SER A 172 21.05 -27.48 -19.93
N HIS A 173 21.76 -27.74 -21.00
CA HIS A 173 23.21 -28.01 -20.95
C HIS A 173 24.08 -26.76 -21.07
N LYS A 174 23.57 -25.69 -21.67
CA LYS A 174 24.27 -24.39 -21.81
C LYS A 174 23.53 -23.32 -20.98
N ILE A 175 23.55 -23.47 -19.68
CA ILE A 175 23.00 -22.47 -18.76
C ILE A 175 24.01 -21.34 -18.62
N LEU A 176 23.63 -20.12 -19.03
CA LEU A 176 24.49 -18.95 -18.96
C LEU A 176 24.07 -18.04 -17.79
N PRO A 177 25.01 -17.22 -17.27
CA PRO A 177 24.67 -16.23 -16.25
C PRO A 177 23.64 -15.24 -16.79
N VAL A 178 22.73 -14.75 -15.93
CA VAL A 178 21.65 -13.82 -16.34
C VAL A 178 22.18 -12.51 -16.97
N HIS A 179 23.40 -12.10 -16.61
CA HIS A 179 24.05 -10.92 -17.17
C HIS A 179 24.80 -11.18 -18.50
N ASP A 180 24.90 -12.42 -18.95
CA ASP A 180 25.37 -12.74 -20.29
C ASP A 180 24.23 -12.45 -21.27
N ASN A 181 24.49 -11.55 -22.25
CA ASN A 181 23.48 -11.17 -23.24
C ASN A 181 22.98 -12.32 -24.14
N LYS A 182 23.60 -13.50 -24.06
CA LYS A 182 23.17 -14.73 -24.76
C LYS A 182 22.39 -15.69 -23.90
N ALA A 183 22.18 -15.36 -22.62
CA ALA A 183 21.34 -16.17 -21.75
C ALA A 183 19.87 -16.01 -22.16
N SER A 184 19.11 -17.11 -22.15
CA SER A 184 17.67 -17.06 -22.41
C SER A 184 16.91 -16.21 -21.38
N THR A 185 17.45 -16.06 -20.19
CA THR A 185 16.92 -15.26 -19.10
C THR A 185 17.52 -13.85 -19.01
N SER A 186 18.38 -13.45 -19.95
CA SER A 186 18.92 -12.10 -20.00
C SER A 186 17.80 -11.08 -20.31
N HIS A 187 18.04 -9.81 -20.00
CA HIS A 187 17.13 -8.72 -20.32
C HIS A 187 16.75 -8.70 -21.81
N GLU A 188 17.71 -9.00 -22.69
CA GLU A 188 17.49 -8.99 -24.15
C GLU A 188 16.60 -10.14 -24.61
N HIS A 189 16.69 -11.33 -23.98
CA HIS A 189 16.01 -12.55 -24.44
C HIS A 189 14.84 -13.00 -23.56
N SER A 190 14.69 -12.47 -22.34
CA SER A 190 13.60 -12.88 -21.45
C SER A 190 12.20 -12.68 -22.05
N PRO A 191 11.89 -11.63 -22.83
CA PRO A 191 10.59 -11.51 -23.48
C PRO A 191 10.30 -12.65 -24.46
N GLU A 192 11.29 -13.06 -25.25
CA GLU A 192 11.14 -14.15 -26.21
C GLU A 192 10.99 -15.50 -25.50
N THR A 193 11.75 -15.73 -24.43
CA THR A 193 11.64 -16.93 -23.60
C THR A 193 10.25 -17.06 -22.95
N CYS A 194 9.71 -15.99 -22.42
CA CYS A 194 8.32 -15.97 -21.93
C CYS A 194 7.32 -16.16 -23.06
N GLY A 195 7.59 -15.55 -24.20
CA GLY A 195 6.76 -15.59 -25.41
C GLY A 195 6.63 -16.96 -26.06
N GLU A 196 7.54 -17.91 -25.81
CA GLU A 196 7.41 -19.29 -26.29
C GLU A 196 6.07 -19.94 -25.86
N CYS A 197 5.54 -19.52 -24.72
CA CYS A 197 4.25 -19.97 -24.20
C CYS A 197 3.20 -18.85 -24.18
N HIS A 198 3.60 -17.59 -23.96
CA HIS A 198 2.77 -16.40 -23.86
C HIS A 198 2.85 -15.53 -25.14
N GLU A 199 2.78 -16.17 -26.32
CA GLU A 199 2.97 -15.51 -27.63
C GLU A 199 2.01 -14.32 -27.83
N GLY A 200 0.75 -14.47 -27.49
CA GLY A 200 -0.25 -13.41 -27.65
C GLY A 200 0.07 -12.16 -26.84
N VAL A 201 0.51 -12.34 -25.59
CA VAL A 201 0.93 -11.24 -24.73
C VAL A 201 2.22 -10.60 -25.22
N LEU A 202 3.19 -11.43 -25.63
CA LEU A 202 4.46 -10.94 -26.21
C LEU A 202 4.20 -10.04 -27.42
N ASN A 203 3.33 -10.47 -28.35
CA ASN A 203 3.06 -9.71 -29.56
C ASN A 203 2.43 -8.34 -29.24
N VAL A 204 1.43 -8.30 -28.35
CA VAL A 204 0.83 -7.04 -27.90
C VAL A 204 1.87 -6.14 -27.22
N TRP A 205 2.61 -6.67 -26.25
CA TRP A 205 3.60 -5.89 -25.52
C TRP A 205 4.71 -5.40 -26.45
N ARG A 206 5.25 -6.27 -27.29
CA ARG A 206 6.36 -5.95 -28.18
C ARG A 206 5.99 -4.93 -29.26
N ASP A 207 4.80 -5.09 -29.87
CA ASP A 207 4.44 -4.36 -31.09
C ASP A 207 3.49 -3.18 -30.85
N GLU A 208 2.77 -3.17 -29.70
CA GLU A 208 1.71 -2.21 -29.42
C GLU A 208 1.94 -1.44 -28.11
N SER A 209 3.11 -1.52 -27.47
CA SER A 209 3.39 -0.77 -26.24
C SER A 209 4.61 0.13 -26.33
N ALA A 210 4.65 1.18 -25.49
CA ALA A 210 5.81 2.04 -25.34
C ALA A 210 7.01 1.29 -24.75
N HIS A 211 6.77 0.37 -23.81
CA HIS A 211 7.82 -0.44 -23.21
C HIS A 211 8.44 -1.42 -24.21
N GLY A 212 7.62 -2.08 -25.02
CA GLY A 212 8.10 -2.96 -26.09
C GLY A 212 8.87 -2.18 -27.18
N ALA A 213 8.46 -0.95 -27.48
CA ALA A 213 9.19 -0.07 -28.39
C ALA A 213 10.58 0.31 -27.83
N ALA A 214 10.69 0.59 -26.53
CA ALA A 214 11.97 0.87 -25.87
C ALA A 214 12.90 -0.36 -25.91
N TRP A 215 12.36 -1.55 -25.60
CA TRP A 215 13.11 -2.80 -25.68
C TRP A 215 13.61 -3.08 -27.12
N LYS A 216 12.78 -2.90 -28.15
CA LYS A 216 13.19 -3.03 -29.54
C LYS A 216 14.29 -2.05 -29.95
N ALA A 217 14.30 -0.86 -29.36
CA ALA A 217 15.33 0.15 -29.56
C ALA A 217 16.66 -0.21 -28.85
N GLY A 218 16.68 -1.29 -28.05
CA GLY A 218 17.85 -1.73 -27.29
C GLY A 218 18.08 -0.93 -26.02
N ASP A 219 17.04 -0.31 -25.46
CA ASP A 219 17.13 0.40 -24.20
C ASP A 219 17.35 -0.61 -23.05
N PRO A 220 18.52 -0.59 -22.38
CA PRO A 220 18.81 -1.52 -21.29
C PRO A 220 17.99 -1.25 -20.03
N GLN A 221 17.31 -0.11 -19.92
CA GLN A 221 16.42 0.25 -18.82
C GLN A 221 14.94 0.02 -19.17
N GLY A 222 14.64 -0.33 -20.41
CA GLY A 222 13.28 -0.65 -20.83
C GLY A 222 12.75 -1.86 -20.03
N PRO A 223 11.55 -1.79 -19.40
CA PRO A 223 11.05 -2.90 -18.60
C PRO A 223 10.71 -4.09 -19.49
N VAL A 224 11.06 -5.30 -19.03
CA VAL A 224 10.72 -6.58 -19.65
C VAL A 224 9.75 -7.37 -18.76
N CYS A 225 9.31 -8.55 -19.19
CA CYS A 225 8.32 -9.35 -18.46
C CYS A 225 8.67 -9.54 -16.97
N SER A 226 9.92 -9.92 -16.68
CA SER A 226 10.40 -10.16 -15.31
C SER A 226 10.53 -8.90 -14.46
N THR A 227 10.54 -7.72 -15.06
CA THR A 227 10.55 -6.44 -14.32
C THR A 227 9.25 -6.21 -13.55
N CYS A 228 8.12 -6.63 -14.13
CA CYS A 228 6.80 -6.47 -13.54
C CYS A 228 6.30 -7.74 -12.84
N HIS A 229 6.58 -8.92 -13.42
CA HIS A 229 6.04 -10.19 -12.95
C HIS A 229 6.98 -10.97 -12.01
N ALA A 230 8.14 -10.42 -11.66
CA ALA A 230 9.23 -11.13 -11.01
C ALA A 230 9.78 -12.28 -11.87
N SER A 231 10.80 -13.00 -11.38
CA SER A 231 11.44 -14.08 -12.14
C SER A 231 11.03 -15.47 -11.66
N HIS A 232 11.05 -15.69 -10.34
CA HIS A 232 10.72 -16.98 -9.73
C HIS A 232 9.38 -16.96 -9.00
N ALA A 233 9.07 -15.88 -8.29
CA ALA A 233 7.82 -15.71 -7.54
C ALA A 233 6.70 -15.10 -8.40
N ILE A 234 6.49 -15.64 -9.61
CA ILE A 234 5.46 -15.14 -10.53
C ILE A 234 4.09 -15.46 -9.94
N SER A 235 3.33 -14.43 -9.57
CA SER A 235 2.01 -14.54 -8.95
C SER A 235 0.89 -14.19 -9.93
N ASP A 236 -0.32 -14.63 -9.63
CA ASP A 236 -1.51 -14.29 -10.40
C ASP A 236 -1.84 -12.80 -10.18
N PRO A 237 -1.86 -11.97 -11.25
CA PRO A 237 -2.15 -10.55 -11.11
C PRO A 237 -3.60 -10.25 -10.73
N GLU A 238 -4.53 -11.18 -10.89
CA GLU A 238 -5.95 -11.00 -10.59
C GLU A 238 -6.31 -11.39 -9.15
N HIS A 239 -5.45 -12.18 -8.50
CA HIS A 239 -5.67 -12.63 -7.14
C HIS A 239 -4.82 -11.87 -6.13
N ASP A 240 -5.31 -11.78 -4.91
CA ASP A 240 -4.87 -11.00 -3.75
C ASP A 240 -3.35 -10.69 -3.62
N GLY A 241 -3.05 -9.47 -3.27
CA GLY A 241 -1.71 -9.03 -2.88
C GLY A 241 -0.86 -8.46 -4.03
N PRO A 242 -0.56 -9.19 -5.13
CA PRO A 242 0.31 -8.64 -6.19
C PRO A 242 -0.24 -7.37 -6.82
N ARG A 243 -1.55 -7.28 -7.05
CA ARG A 243 -2.20 -6.10 -7.62
C ARG A 243 -1.91 -4.81 -6.84
N LEU A 244 -1.87 -4.88 -5.52
CA LEU A 244 -1.58 -3.73 -4.66
C LEU A 244 -0.10 -3.33 -4.68
N HIS A 245 0.81 -4.22 -5.11
CA HIS A 245 2.25 -3.96 -5.22
C HIS A 245 2.66 -3.36 -6.56
N PHE A 246 1.92 -3.62 -7.64
CA PHE A 246 2.25 -3.10 -8.98
C PHE A 246 2.45 -1.58 -9.04
N PRO A 247 1.66 -0.72 -8.36
CA PRO A 247 1.92 0.71 -8.38
C PRO A 247 3.32 1.09 -7.90
N GLY A 248 3.87 0.40 -6.89
CA GLY A 248 5.23 0.60 -6.41
C GLY A 248 6.27 0.28 -7.49
N GLN A 249 6.12 -0.86 -8.17
CA GLN A 249 7.01 -1.26 -9.27
C GLN A 249 6.99 -0.25 -10.43
N CYS A 250 5.82 0.29 -10.79
CA CYS A 250 5.75 1.38 -11.75
C CYS A 250 6.50 2.61 -11.25
N GLY A 251 6.38 2.90 -9.95
CA GLY A 251 7.02 4.01 -9.25
C GLY A 251 8.54 3.98 -9.28
N ASP A 252 9.16 2.81 -9.35
CA ASP A 252 10.63 2.66 -9.40
C ASP A 252 11.23 3.41 -10.61
N CYS A 253 10.49 3.51 -11.71
CA CYS A 253 10.89 4.27 -12.89
C CYS A 253 10.07 5.56 -13.08
N HIS A 254 8.78 5.54 -12.74
CA HIS A 254 7.82 6.63 -12.89
C HIS A 254 7.54 7.36 -11.58
N GLY A 255 8.57 7.74 -10.81
CA GLY A 255 8.48 8.24 -9.44
C GLY A 255 7.55 9.45 -9.26
N GLN A 256 7.57 10.43 -10.17
CA GLN A 256 6.68 11.61 -10.07
C GLN A 256 5.21 11.24 -10.28
N LEU A 257 4.91 10.39 -11.27
CA LEU A 257 3.56 9.91 -11.54
C LEU A 257 3.05 9.02 -10.41
N TYR A 258 3.92 8.21 -9.83
CA TYR A 258 3.59 7.41 -8.65
C TYR A 258 3.26 8.30 -7.45
N THR A 259 4.05 9.34 -7.20
CA THR A 259 3.82 10.28 -6.09
C THR A 259 2.47 10.99 -6.25
N SER A 260 2.16 11.49 -7.46
CA SER A 260 0.88 12.14 -7.72
C SER A 260 -0.31 11.18 -7.62
N TYR A 261 -0.18 9.95 -8.14
CA TYR A 261 -1.17 8.89 -7.96
C TYR A 261 -1.40 8.57 -6.47
N ARG A 262 -0.31 8.40 -5.69
CA ARG A 262 -0.37 8.17 -4.24
C ARG A 262 -1.05 9.31 -3.49
N GLY A 263 -0.88 10.55 -3.96
CA GLY A 263 -1.57 11.72 -3.44
C GLY A 263 -3.08 11.72 -3.68
N GLY A 264 -3.55 11.00 -4.69
CA GLY A 264 -4.95 10.92 -5.09
C GLY A 264 -5.77 9.85 -4.35
N PHE A 265 -7.08 9.81 -4.60
CA PHE A 265 -8.00 8.86 -3.97
C PHE A 265 -7.65 7.40 -4.23
N HIS A 266 -7.45 7.03 -5.51
CA HIS A 266 -7.17 5.65 -5.88
C HIS A 266 -5.90 5.14 -5.19
N GLY A 267 -4.83 5.93 -5.19
CA GLY A 267 -3.57 5.56 -4.56
C GLY A 267 -3.68 5.39 -3.04
N LYS A 268 -4.41 6.28 -2.36
CA LYS A 268 -4.63 6.18 -0.90
C LYS A 268 -5.46 4.96 -0.54
N PHE A 269 -6.51 4.67 -1.28
CA PHE A 269 -7.33 3.49 -1.07
C PHE A 269 -6.55 2.20 -1.33
N THR A 270 -5.75 2.16 -2.41
CA THR A 270 -4.87 1.03 -2.71
C THR A 270 -3.86 0.79 -1.59
N ASN A 271 -3.24 1.86 -1.08
CA ASN A 271 -2.27 1.76 0.01
C ASN A 271 -2.89 1.28 1.33
N LEU A 272 -4.14 1.59 1.58
CA LEU A 272 -4.90 1.11 2.74
C LEU A 272 -5.57 -0.25 2.51
N GLY A 273 -5.27 -0.94 1.40
CA GLY A 273 -5.66 -2.32 1.15
C GLY A 273 -6.99 -2.51 0.40
N LEU A 274 -7.56 -1.48 -0.23
CA LEU A 274 -8.77 -1.65 -1.05
C LEU A 274 -8.42 -2.24 -2.41
N VAL A 275 -8.61 -3.54 -2.58
CA VAL A 275 -8.33 -4.27 -3.83
C VAL A 275 -9.16 -3.75 -5.02
N ALA A 276 -10.38 -3.24 -4.78
CA ALA A 276 -11.25 -2.68 -5.81
C ALA A 276 -10.82 -1.27 -6.28
N ALA A 277 -9.83 -0.62 -5.64
CA ALA A 277 -9.33 0.66 -6.10
C ALA A 277 -8.52 0.51 -7.38
N ALA A 278 -8.67 1.46 -8.30
CA ALA A 278 -7.93 1.45 -9.55
C ALA A 278 -6.42 1.65 -9.31
N THR A 279 -5.62 0.78 -9.91
CA THR A 279 -4.15 0.85 -9.95
C THR A 279 -3.68 1.44 -11.28
N CYS A 280 -2.38 1.60 -11.45
CA CYS A 280 -1.80 2.09 -12.71
C CYS A 280 -2.26 1.23 -13.91
N SER A 281 -2.28 -0.10 -13.75
CA SER A 281 -2.63 -1.05 -14.79
C SER A 281 -4.11 -1.02 -15.23
N ASP A 282 -5.01 -0.51 -14.38
CA ASP A 282 -6.44 -0.41 -14.72
C ASP A 282 -6.72 0.76 -15.67
N CYS A 283 -5.90 1.81 -15.59
CA CYS A 283 -5.98 2.96 -16.48
C CYS A 283 -5.08 2.82 -17.70
N HIS A 284 -3.86 2.31 -17.53
CA HIS A 284 -2.81 2.33 -18.54
C HIS A 284 -2.68 1.04 -19.36
N THR A 285 -3.50 0.03 -19.15
CA THR A 285 -3.48 -1.26 -19.87
C THR A 285 -2.07 -1.87 -19.94
N PRO A 286 -1.68 -2.79 -19.03
CA PRO A 286 -0.27 -3.11 -18.73
C PRO A 286 0.55 -3.58 -19.92
N HIS A 287 -0.03 -4.37 -20.83
CA HIS A 287 0.69 -4.90 -22.00
C HIS A 287 0.54 -4.05 -23.27
N ARG A 288 -0.31 -3.00 -23.23
CA ARG A 288 -0.51 -2.02 -24.31
C ARG A 288 -0.42 -0.60 -23.74
N ASN A 289 0.54 -0.33 -22.90
CA ASN A 289 0.72 1.00 -22.33
C ASN A 289 1.24 1.99 -23.36
N LEU A 290 0.36 2.90 -23.75
CA LEU A 290 0.62 3.93 -24.74
C LEU A 290 0.51 5.32 -24.09
N GLY A 291 1.22 6.30 -24.65
CA GLY A 291 1.11 7.69 -24.25
C GLY A 291 -0.30 8.26 -24.48
N VAL A 292 -0.65 9.30 -23.74
CA VAL A 292 -2.00 9.92 -23.80
C VAL A 292 -2.37 10.45 -25.18
N ASP A 293 -1.38 10.84 -25.99
CA ASP A 293 -1.58 11.37 -27.33
C ASP A 293 -1.84 10.29 -28.40
N ASN A 294 -1.65 9.01 -28.05
CA ASN A 294 -1.90 7.92 -28.98
C ASN A 294 -3.40 7.55 -28.97
N PRO A 295 -4.10 7.59 -30.13
CA PRO A 295 -5.54 7.28 -30.20
C PRO A 295 -5.91 5.86 -29.73
N LEU A 296 -4.97 4.93 -29.70
CA LEU A 296 -5.18 3.55 -29.20
C LEU A 296 -4.97 3.45 -27.68
N SER A 297 -4.47 4.49 -27.02
CA SER A 297 -4.28 4.49 -25.57
C SER A 297 -5.60 4.46 -24.84
N SER A 298 -5.70 3.64 -23.80
CA SER A 298 -6.89 3.59 -22.92
C SER A 298 -7.16 4.93 -22.21
N ILE A 299 -6.11 5.75 -22.05
CA ILE A 299 -6.21 7.09 -21.41
C ILE A 299 -6.30 8.24 -22.43
N HIS A 300 -6.33 7.94 -23.75
CA HIS A 300 -6.63 8.97 -24.75
C HIS A 300 -8.01 9.59 -24.47
N PRO A 301 -8.21 10.91 -24.66
CA PRO A 301 -9.47 11.58 -24.34
C PRO A 301 -10.72 10.86 -24.86
N ASP A 302 -10.66 10.31 -26.09
CA ASP A 302 -11.79 9.60 -26.69
C ASP A 302 -12.08 8.24 -26.04
N ASN A 303 -11.10 7.63 -25.36
CA ASN A 303 -11.23 6.30 -24.76
C ASN A 303 -11.48 6.36 -23.24
N ARG A 304 -11.26 7.53 -22.59
CA ARG A 304 -11.43 7.68 -21.13
C ARG A 304 -12.81 7.28 -20.64
N ALA A 305 -13.86 7.55 -21.42
CA ALA A 305 -15.23 7.18 -21.03
C ALA A 305 -15.36 5.66 -20.85
N ALA A 306 -14.78 4.87 -21.76
CA ALA A 306 -14.78 3.42 -21.65
C ALA A 306 -13.91 2.94 -20.49
N THR A 307 -12.74 3.53 -20.28
CA THR A 307 -11.79 3.16 -19.22
C THR A 307 -12.36 3.47 -17.82
N CYS A 308 -12.80 4.69 -17.57
CA CYS A 308 -13.40 5.10 -16.30
C CYS A 308 -14.74 4.39 -16.05
N GLY A 309 -15.51 4.17 -17.13
CA GLY A 309 -16.84 3.55 -17.09
C GLY A 309 -16.85 2.12 -16.60
N GLN A 310 -15.75 1.39 -16.69
CA GLN A 310 -15.64 0.01 -16.17
C GLN A 310 -15.99 -0.08 -14.68
N CYS A 311 -15.62 0.94 -13.90
CA CYS A 311 -15.89 0.99 -12.46
C CYS A 311 -16.94 2.05 -12.09
N HIS A 312 -16.99 3.18 -12.80
CA HIS A 312 -17.83 4.33 -12.46
C HIS A 312 -19.16 4.36 -13.25
N GLY A 313 -19.36 3.46 -14.22
CA GLY A 313 -20.53 3.48 -15.09
C GLY A 313 -20.54 4.69 -16.03
N GLU A 314 -21.72 5.15 -16.44
CA GLU A 314 -21.83 6.36 -17.25
C GLU A 314 -21.56 7.61 -16.40
N VAL A 315 -20.61 8.43 -16.84
CA VAL A 315 -20.19 9.65 -16.14
C VAL A 315 -20.25 10.86 -17.08
N PRO A 316 -20.47 12.08 -16.54
CA PRO A 316 -20.44 13.31 -17.32
C PRO A 316 -19.07 13.56 -17.96
N PRO A 317 -19.00 14.29 -19.10
CA PRO A 317 -17.72 14.60 -19.75
C PRO A 317 -16.71 15.32 -18.85
N ALA A 318 -17.17 16.20 -17.94
CA ALA A 318 -16.26 16.89 -17.02
C ALA A 318 -15.68 15.96 -15.94
N PHE A 319 -16.32 14.80 -15.63
CA PHE A 319 -15.73 13.79 -14.77
C PHE A 319 -14.45 13.19 -15.38
N LEU A 320 -14.43 13.03 -16.70
CA LEU A 320 -13.27 12.50 -17.43
C LEU A 320 -12.08 13.48 -17.47
N GLN A 321 -12.31 14.73 -17.04
CA GLN A 321 -11.29 15.77 -16.93
C GLN A 321 -10.70 15.89 -15.51
N ILE A 322 -11.14 15.06 -14.57
CA ILE A 322 -10.51 14.96 -13.25
C ILE A 322 -9.08 14.48 -13.45
N ASP A 323 -8.11 15.25 -12.96
CA ASP A 323 -6.72 14.87 -13.09
C ASP A 323 -6.32 13.85 -12.02
N MET A 324 -5.92 12.65 -12.47
CA MET A 324 -5.48 11.57 -11.59
C MET A 324 -4.02 11.73 -11.13
N HIS A 325 -3.24 12.56 -11.83
CA HIS A 325 -1.85 12.87 -11.55
C HIS A 325 -1.64 14.32 -11.10
N ASN A 326 -2.70 14.96 -10.58
CA ASN A 326 -2.66 16.34 -10.13
C ASN A 326 -1.52 16.61 -9.12
N ASN A 327 -0.72 17.63 -9.42
CA ASN A 327 0.31 18.14 -8.53
C ASN A 327 -0.08 19.53 -7.99
N PRO A 328 -0.65 19.63 -6.79
CA PRO A 328 -1.13 20.91 -6.26
C PRO A 328 0.00 21.90 -5.92
N THR A 329 1.26 21.47 -5.94
CA THR A 329 2.42 22.34 -5.66
C THR A 329 3.01 22.98 -6.92
N ASP A 330 2.56 22.55 -8.11
CA ASP A 330 3.02 23.10 -9.39
C ASP A 330 1.95 24.02 -10.01
N PRO A 331 2.21 25.34 -10.12
CA PRO A 331 1.26 26.28 -10.73
C PRO A 331 1.03 26.04 -12.23
N THR A 332 1.93 25.30 -12.90
CA THR A 332 1.81 25.02 -14.33
C THR A 332 0.89 23.85 -14.64
N ASP A 333 0.64 22.99 -13.68
CA ASP A 333 -0.29 21.86 -13.80
C ASP A 333 -1.75 22.37 -13.80
N ASN A 334 -2.17 22.99 -12.68
CA ASN A 334 -3.46 23.67 -12.59
C ASN A 334 -3.39 24.87 -11.63
N ALA A 335 -3.40 26.08 -12.18
CA ALA A 335 -3.26 27.31 -11.40
C ALA A 335 -4.35 27.48 -10.32
N TYR A 336 -5.60 27.06 -10.57
CA TYR A 336 -6.68 27.18 -9.58
C TYR A 336 -6.45 26.25 -8.39
N VAL A 337 -6.06 25.00 -8.66
CA VAL A 337 -5.76 24.01 -7.62
C VAL A 337 -4.55 24.44 -6.80
N TYR A 338 -3.51 24.98 -7.45
CA TYR A 338 -2.33 25.53 -6.79
C TYR A 338 -2.68 26.69 -5.83
N TYR A 339 -3.46 27.69 -6.27
CA TYR A 339 -3.82 28.81 -5.39
C TYR A 339 -4.71 28.38 -4.23
N ILE A 340 -5.60 27.41 -4.43
CA ILE A 340 -6.40 26.81 -3.36
C ILE A 340 -5.49 26.11 -2.34
N TYR A 341 -4.52 25.34 -2.80
CA TYR A 341 -3.53 24.71 -1.94
C TYR A 341 -2.73 25.73 -1.13
N VAL A 342 -2.20 26.78 -1.78
CA VAL A 342 -1.46 27.86 -1.09
C VAL A 342 -2.34 28.55 -0.06
N PHE A 343 -3.62 28.81 -0.38
CA PHE A 343 -4.56 29.38 0.56
C PHE A 343 -4.78 28.47 1.78
N MET A 344 -5.04 27.18 1.56
CA MET A 344 -5.26 26.22 2.65
C MET A 344 -4.03 26.07 3.55
N MET A 345 -2.84 25.99 2.97
CA MET A 345 -1.59 25.93 3.74
C MET A 345 -1.34 27.23 4.53
N SER A 346 -1.64 28.39 3.94
CA SER A 346 -1.51 29.69 4.63
C SER A 346 -2.51 29.81 5.78
N LEU A 347 -3.74 29.35 5.57
CA LEU A 347 -4.79 29.33 6.60
C LEU A 347 -4.36 28.41 7.78
N LEU A 348 -3.91 27.20 7.47
CA LEU A 348 -3.46 26.24 8.46
C LEU A 348 -2.31 26.80 9.29
N ILE A 349 -1.25 27.28 8.65
CA ILE A 349 -0.09 27.87 9.34
C ILE A 349 -0.52 29.11 10.15
N GLY A 350 -1.34 29.99 9.59
CA GLY A 350 -1.81 31.20 10.25
C GLY A 350 -2.61 30.92 11.52
N VAL A 351 -3.56 29.99 11.45
CA VAL A 351 -4.39 29.62 12.61
C VAL A 351 -3.55 28.96 13.70
N PHE A 352 -2.69 27.99 13.35
CA PHE A 352 -1.82 27.32 14.34
C PHE A 352 -0.80 28.27 14.95
N ALA A 353 -0.20 29.16 14.17
CA ALA A 353 0.72 30.17 14.68
C ALA A 353 0.03 31.13 15.66
N PHE A 354 -1.15 31.66 15.27
CA PHE A 354 -1.87 32.60 16.11
C PHE A 354 -2.31 31.98 17.45
N PHE A 355 -3.05 30.86 17.40
CA PHE A 355 -3.53 30.22 18.62
C PHE A 355 -2.39 29.54 19.41
N GLY A 356 -1.37 29.02 18.75
CA GLY A 356 -0.20 28.46 19.40
C GLY A 356 0.54 29.52 20.25
N ILE A 357 0.80 30.68 19.69
CA ILE A 357 1.42 31.81 20.43
C ILE A 357 0.49 32.26 21.57
N HIS A 358 -0.80 32.43 21.28
CA HIS A 358 -1.79 32.84 22.27
C HIS A 358 -1.83 31.89 23.48
N ASP A 359 -1.93 30.59 23.25
CA ASP A 359 -2.07 29.60 24.32
C ASP A 359 -0.74 29.35 25.05
N LEU A 360 0.41 29.49 24.38
CA LEU A 360 1.72 29.47 25.03
C LEU A 360 1.90 30.67 25.99
N LEU A 361 1.47 31.86 25.58
CA LEU A 361 1.47 33.03 26.47
C LEU A 361 0.54 32.82 27.67
N TRP A 362 -0.63 32.24 27.46
CA TRP A 362 -1.54 31.91 28.55
C TRP A 362 -0.96 30.86 29.49
N LEU A 363 -0.41 29.77 28.94
CA LEU A 363 0.22 28.69 29.71
C LEU A 363 1.38 29.23 30.57
N GLN A 364 2.24 30.06 30.00
CA GLN A 364 3.34 30.73 30.71
C GLN A 364 2.79 31.58 31.88
N ARG A 365 1.76 32.41 31.65
CA ARG A 365 1.12 33.22 32.67
C ARG A 365 0.49 32.38 33.78
N ALA A 366 -0.17 31.29 33.40
CA ALA A 366 -0.78 30.32 34.31
C ALA A 366 0.27 29.62 35.18
N ALA A 367 1.38 29.16 34.59
CA ALA A 367 2.47 28.51 35.29
C ALA A 367 3.13 29.44 36.34
N VAL A 368 3.38 30.70 35.98
CA VAL A 368 3.89 31.70 36.91
C VAL A 368 2.90 32.02 38.03
N GLY A 369 1.60 32.11 37.71
CA GLY A 369 0.54 32.29 38.70
C GLY A 369 0.47 31.13 39.71
N ALA A 370 0.58 29.89 39.20
CA ALA A 370 0.64 28.70 40.04
C ALA A 370 1.85 28.69 40.99
N MET A 371 3.04 29.04 40.46
CA MET A 371 4.26 29.18 41.29
C MET A 371 4.14 30.28 42.37
N ARG A 372 3.35 31.31 42.11
CA ARG A 372 3.06 32.39 43.07
C ARG A 372 1.91 32.10 44.03
N GLY A 373 1.26 30.93 43.88
CA GLY A 373 0.10 30.59 44.72
C GLY A 373 -1.15 31.41 44.39
N GLU A 374 -1.23 32.03 43.19
CA GLU A 374 -2.39 32.84 42.78
C GLU A 374 -3.63 31.96 42.53
N TYR A 375 -3.46 30.68 42.25
CA TYR A 375 -4.55 29.71 42.12
C TYR A 375 -4.74 28.98 43.45
N GLY A 376 -5.81 29.30 44.18
CA GLY A 376 -6.21 28.57 45.38
C GLY A 376 -6.44 27.08 45.06
N ASN A 377 -6.50 26.25 46.12
CA ASN A 377 -6.70 24.80 46.02
C ASN A 377 -8.13 24.49 45.55
N ASN A 378 -8.51 24.96 44.37
CA ASN A 378 -9.79 24.71 43.71
C ASN A 378 -9.85 23.29 43.17
N GLY A 379 -9.52 22.31 44.03
CA GLY A 379 -9.79 20.91 43.74
C GLY A 379 -11.23 20.74 43.31
N ASN A 380 -11.43 19.92 42.26
CA ASN A 380 -12.74 19.53 41.72
C ASN A 380 -13.63 18.70 42.72
N SER A 381 -13.56 19.02 44.00
CA SER A 381 -14.59 18.56 44.94
C SER A 381 -15.90 19.25 44.54
N LEU A 382 -16.97 18.47 44.44
CA LEU A 382 -18.34 18.99 44.38
C LEU A 382 -18.46 20.08 45.44
N GLN A 383 -18.40 21.36 45.04
CA GLN A 383 -18.50 22.45 45.96
C GLN A 383 -19.92 22.41 46.56
N GLU A 384 -20.00 22.25 47.85
CA GLU A 384 -21.24 22.46 48.58
C GLU A 384 -21.68 23.90 48.37
N GLY A 385 -22.82 24.11 47.73
CA GLY A 385 -23.30 25.46 47.49
C GLY A 385 -24.29 25.56 46.34
N LYS A 386 -24.62 26.78 45.99
CA LYS A 386 -25.52 27.07 44.87
C LYS A 386 -24.75 27.05 43.54
N TYR A 387 -25.42 26.52 42.53
CA TYR A 387 -24.93 26.52 41.14
C TYR A 387 -25.77 27.43 40.27
N VAL A 388 -25.19 27.89 39.17
CA VAL A 388 -25.85 28.70 38.14
C VAL A 388 -26.03 27.87 36.89
N ARG A 389 -27.23 27.77 36.36
CA ARG A 389 -27.52 27.09 35.09
C ARG A 389 -27.05 27.95 33.91
N ARG A 390 -26.02 27.49 33.22
CA ARG A 390 -25.47 28.11 32.03
C ARG A 390 -26.08 27.56 30.76
N PHE A 391 -26.24 26.22 30.66
CA PHE A 391 -26.75 25.55 29.47
C PHE A 391 -28.02 24.76 29.79
N ARG A 392 -28.94 24.73 28.82
CA ARG A 392 -30.11 23.87 28.83
C ARG A 392 -29.77 22.51 28.26
N GLY A 393 -30.50 21.45 28.63
CA GLY A 393 -30.26 20.08 28.18
C GLY A 393 -30.15 19.91 26.64
N LEU A 394 -30.93 20.72 25.87
CA LEU A 394 -30.85 20.73 24.42
C LEU A 394 -29.44 21.04 23.91
N TYR A 395 -28.78 22.07 24.44
CA TYR A 395 -27.42 22.47 23.99
C TYR A 395 -26.38 21.45 24.42
N ILE A 396 -26.57 20.81 25.58
CA ILE A 396 -25.72 19.70 26.03
C ILE A 396 -25.84 18.51 25.07
N ALA A 397 -27.08 18.11 24.76
CA ALA A 397 -27.33 17.01 23.81
C ALA A 397 -26.71 17.30 22.43
N MET A 398 -26.84 18.53 21.93
CA MET A 398 -26.23 18.98 20.66
C MET A 398 -24.71 18.90 20.73
N HIS A 399 -24.09 19.30 21.84
CA HIS A 399 -22.65 19.19 22.04
C HIS A 399 -22.17 17.74 22.07
N ILE A 400 -22.90 16.84 22.73
CA ILE A 400 -22.58 15.40 22.74
C ILE A 400 -22.65 14.82 21.32
N VAL A 401 -23.67 15.15 20.54
CA VAL A 401 -23.82 14.68 19.16
C VAL A 401 -22.64 15.12 18.31
N ILE A 402 -22.25 16.41 18.37
CA ILE A 402 -21.13 16.91 17.57
C ILE A 402 -19.80 16.27 18.00
N VAL A 403 -19.57 16.05 19.31
CA VAL A 403 -18.38 15.34 19.80
C VAL A 403 -18.30 13.93 19.22
N LEU A 404 -19.39 13.16 19.28
CA LEU A 404 -19.42 11.78 18.77
C LEU A 404 -19.19 11.73 17.27
N THR A 405 -19.91 12.56 16.51
CA THR A 405 -19.77 12.58 15.04
C THR A 405 -18.41 13.07 14.62
N PHE A 406 -17.87 14.11 15.26
CA PHE A 406 -16.55 14.66 14.97
C PHE A 406 -15.43 13.65 15.24
N LEU A 407 -15.43 12.99 16.40
CA LEU A 407 -14.43 11.95 16.71
C LEU A 407 -14.50 10.80 15.72
N THR A 408 -15.71 10.37 15.33
CA THR A 408 -15.88 9.32 14.32
C THR A 408 -15.33 9.75 12.95
N LEU A 409 -15.62 10.98 12.52
CA LEU A 409 -15.08 11.55 11.28
C LEU A 409 -13.56 11.65 11.30
N ALA A 410 -12.96 12.08 12.42
CA ALA A 410 -11.51 12.14 12.59
C ALA A 410 -10.86 10.74 12.55
N LEU A 411 -11.40 9.78 13.33
CA LEU A 411 -10.89 8.40 13.37
C LEU A 411 -10.93 7.71 12.01
N THR A 412 -11.94 8.01 11.19
CA THR A 412 -12.13 7.37 9.89
C THR A 412 -11.50 8.14 8.73
N GLY A 413 -11.28 9.44 8.86
CA GLY A 413 -10.73 10.30 7.81
C GLY A 413 -9.21 10.52 7.89
N LEU A 414 -8.65 10.67 9.09
CA LEU A 414 -7.20 10.90 9.26
C LEU A 414 -6.31 9.78 8.70
N PRO A 415 -6.69 8.49 8.80
CA PRO A 415 -5.91 7.43 8.14
C PRO A 415 -5.78 7.60 6.63
N LEU A 416 -6.79 8.17 5.95
CA LEU A 416 -6.70 8.50 4.52
C LEU A 416 -5.75 9.66 4.25
N LYS A 417 -5.68 10.65 5.15
CA LYS A 417 -4.72 11.77 5.03
C LYS A 417 -3.29 11.28 5.19
N PHE A 418 -3.05 10.38 6.14
CA PHE A 418 -1.75 9.86 6.55
C PHE A 418 -1.57 8.37 6.21
N ASP A 419 -2.05 7.96 5.04
CA ASP A 419 -2.09 6.56 4.59
C ASP A 419 -0.72 5.84 4.58
N SER A 420 0.39 6.60 4.52
CA SER A 420 1.75 6.06 4.59
C SER A 420 2.24 5.82 6.03
N ALA A 421 1.56 6.37 7.03
CA ALA A 421 1.96 6.19 8.42
C ALA A 421 1.55 4.81 8.96
N PRO A 422 2.41 4.08 9.70
CA PRO A 422 2.09 2.75 10.21
C PRO A 422 0.83 2.69 11.09
N TRP A 423 0.56 3.76 11.86
CA TRP A 423 -0.64 3.84 12.69
C TRP A 423 -1.93 3.91 11.86
N ALA A 424 -1.88 4.49 10.66
CA ALA A 424 -3.05 4.61 9.80
C ALA A 424 -3.56 3.24 9.35
N GLN A 425 -2.65 2.35 8.92
CA GLN A 425 -2.98 0.97 8.58
C GLN A 425 -3.51 0.19 9.79
N SER A 426 -2.88 0.35 10.97
CA SER A 426 -3.32 -0.32 12.20
C SER A 426 -4.72 0.14 12.62
N LEU A 427 -4.99 1.44 12.55
CA LEU A 427 -6.31 2.00 12.87
C LEU A 427 -7.36 1.55 11.84
N MET A 428 -7.01 1.53 10.56
CA MET A 428 -7.92 1.06 9.51
C MET A 428 -8.31 -0.41 9.72
N ASN A 429 -7.35 -1.27 10.07
CA ASN A 429 -7.60 -2.67 10.40
C ASN A 429 -8.49 -2.82 11.65
N PHE A 430 -8.25 -2.00 12.69
CA PHE A 430 -9.08 -1.98 13.90
C PHE A 430 -10.54 -1.59 13.59
N LEU A 431 -10.76 -0.68 12.65
CA LEU A 431 -12.10 -0.25 12.22
C LEU A 431 -12.82 -1.30 11.33
N GLY A 432 -12.17 -2.43 11.03
CA GLY A 432 -12.73 -3.48 10.16
C GLY A 432 -12.48 -3.25 8.67
N GLY A 433 -11.40 -2.56 8.34
CA GLY A 433 -10.98 -2.27 6.98
C GLY A 433 -11.60 -0.99 6.40
N ILE A 434 -11.19 -0.68 5.17
CA ILE A 434 -11.53 0.60 4.53
C ILE A 434 -13.03 0.75 4.22
N ASP A 435 -13.73 -0.33 3.90
CA ASP A 435 -15.16 -0.26 3.60
C ASP A 435 -15.99 0.04 4.85
N SER A 436 -15.63 -0.55 5.99
CA SER A 436 -16.24 -0.24 7.28
C SER A 436 -15.96 1.21 7.68
N ALA A 437 -14.72 1.68 7.51
CA ALA A 437 -14.35 3.07 7.80
C ALA A 437 -15.12 4.06 6.90
N ARG A 438 -15.28 3.77 5.61
CA ARG A 438 -16.08 4.58 4.67
C ARG A 438 -17.56 4.64 5.08
N PHE A 439 -18.12 3.51 5.50
CA PHE A 439 -19.50 3.48 5.99
C PHE A 439 -19.66 4.34 7.25
N LEU A 440 -18.79 4.17 8.25
CA LEU A 440 -18.80 4.94 9.50
C LEU A 440 -18.61 6.45 9.23
N HIS A 441 -17.67 6.81 8.32
CA HIS A 441 -17.43 8.19 7.94
C HIS A 441 -18.69 8.86 7.36
N ARG A 442 -19.35 8.19 6.42
CA ARG A 442 -20.59 8.68 5.81
C ARG A 442 -21.75 8.75 6.80
N ALA A 443 -21.88 7.76 7.67
CA ALA A 443 -22.90 7.75 8.71
C ALA A 443 -22.70 8.92 9.70
N ALA A 444 -21.46 9.17 10.13
CA ALA A 444 -21.13 10.31 10.99
C ALA A 444 -21.33 11.65 10.27
N ALA A 445 -21.01 11.74 8.97
CA ALA A 445 -21.28 12.93 8.16
C ALA A 445 -22.78 13.24 8.09
N ILE A 446 -23.64 12.22 7.88
CA ILE A 446 -25.11 12.40 7.92
C ILE A 446 -25.55 12.90 9.31
N GLY A 447 -24.98 12.34 10.38
CA GLY A 447 -25.24 12.81 11.76
C GLY A 447 -24.84 14.28 11.97
N THR A 448 -23.69 14.70 11.43
CA THR A 448 -23.21 16.09 11.48
C THR A 448 -24.12 17.02 10.68
N PHE A 449 -24.55 16.63 9.48
CA PHE A 449 -25.53 17.40 8.71
C PHE A 449 -26.87 17.49 9.46
N GLY A 450 -27.34 16.39 10.04
CA GLY A 450 -28.56 16.39 10.88
C GLY A 450 -28.46 17.37 12.04
N TYR A 451 -27.32 17.37 12.75
CA TYR A 451 -27.02 18.37 13.78
C TYR A 451 -27.10 19.80 13.23
N ALA A 452 -26.41 20.05 12.11
CA ALA A 452 -26.38 21.40 11.50
C ALA A 452 -27.78 21.88 11.11
N PHE A 453 -28.56 21.07 10.40
CA PHE A 453 -29.94 21.42 10.01
C PHE A 453 -30.82 21.69 11.21
N PHE A 454 -30.73 20.86 12.25
CA PHE A 454 -31.48 21.06 13.48
C PHE A 454 -31.09 22.38 14.17
N HIS A 455 -29.78 22.67 14.25
CA HIS A 455 -29.28 23.89 14.88
C HIS A 455 -29.70 25.15 14.10
N PHE A 456 -29.51 25.14 12.78
CA PHE A 456 -29.97 26.25 11.92
C PHE A 456 -31.47 26.45 12.01
N GLY A 457 -32.26 25.36 12.00
CA GLY A 457 -33.71 25.44 12.20
C GLY A 457 -34.09 26.04 13.55
N HIS A 458 -33.33 25.70 14.60
CA HIS A 458 -33.51 26.30 15.92
C HIS A 458 -33.20 27.81 15.93
N LEU A 459 -32.12 28.25 15.27
CA LEU A 459 -31.77 29.67 15.14
C LEU A 459 -32.82 30.42 14.34
N ILE A 460 -33.29 29.89 13.21
CA ILE A 460 -34.37 30.48 12.41
C ILE A 460 -35.64 30.61 13.24
N LYS A 461 -36.01 29.59 14.01
CA LYS A 461 -37.17 29.66 14.91
C LYS A 461 -37.04 30.78 15.95
N ARG A 462 -35.85 30.99 16.51
CA ARG A 462 -35.57 32.14 17.42
C ARG A 462 -35.65 33.46 16.71
N MET A 463 -35.16 33.56 15.48
CA MET A 463 -35.27 34.77 14.65
C MET A 463 -36.74 35.16 14.37
N ILE A 464 -37.59 34.17 14.05
CA ILE A 464 -39.03 34.38 13.78
C ILE A 464 -39.74 34.81 15.08
N ARG A 465 -39.30 34.35 16.25
CA ARG A 465 -39.83 34.74 17.56
C ARG A 465 -39.43 36.13 18.04
N GLY A 466 -38.69 36.87 17.22
CA GLY A 466 -38.28 38.26 17.53
C GLY A 466 -36.98 38.37 18.34
N GLU A 467 -36.25 37.27 18.56
CA GLU A 467 -34.98 37.24 19.33
C GLU A 467 -33.77 37.71 18.52
N ARG A 468 -33.96 38.35 17.32
CA ARG A 468 -32.88 38.75 16.40
C ARG A 468 -31.78 39.57 17.07
N LYS A 469 -32.18 40.55 17.93
CA LYS A 469 -31.22 41.40 18.65
C LYS A 469 -30.26 40.58 19.53
N TYR A 470 -30.79 39.59 20.22
CA TYR A 470 -29.97 38.72 21.10
C TYR A 470 -29.13 37.69 20.34
N LEU A 471 -29.50 37.35 19.10
CA LEU A 471 -28.72 36.43 18.28
C LEU A 471 -27.51 37.10 17.62
N PHE A 472 -27.66 38.33 17.15
CA PHE A 472 -26.62 39.02 16.38
C PHE A 472 -25.86 40.07 17.18
N TRP A 473 -26.46 40.65 18.23
CA TRP A 473 -25.88 41.77 18.96
C TRP A 473 -26.00 41.60 20.47
N GLY A 474 -25.04 42.20 21.18
CA GLY A 474 -25.04 42.23 22.65
C GLY A 474 -24.37 41.01 23.29
N PRO A 475 -24.35 40.95 24.64
CA PRO A 475 -23.56 40.00 25.41
C PRO A 475 -24.08 38.56 25.31
N GLU A 476 -25.29 38.33 24.87
CA GLU A 476 -25.87 36.98 24.65
C GLU A 476 -25.51 36.40 23.26
N SER A 477 -24.97 37.22 22.35
CA SER A 477 -24.67 36.84 20.97
C SER A 477 -23.37 36.01 20.90
N MET A 478 -23.41 34.98 20.07
CA MET A 478 -22.23 34.19 19.67
C MET A 478 -21.51 34.77 18.44
N VAL A 479 -22.09 35.82 17.81
CA VAL A 479 -21.43 36.51 16.69
C VAL A 479 -20.33 37.40 17.24
N PRO A 480 -19.11 37.35 16.67
CA PRO A 480 -17.99 38.21 17.06
C PRO A 480 -18.32 39.71 16.95
N GLN A 481 -17.88 40.49 17.92
CA GLN A 481 -18.12 41.91 18.03
C GLN A 481 -16.82 42.67 18.32
N LEU A 482 -16.82 43.99 18.20
CA LEU A 482 -15.64 44.83 18.52
C LEU A 482 -15.17 44.67 19.97
N GLN A 483 -16.09 44.32 20.90
CA GLN A 483 -15.72 44.04 22.28
C GLN A 483 -14.83 42.77 22.41
N ASP A 484 -15.04 41.76 21.55
CA ASP A 484 -14.22 40.57 21.56
C ASP A 484 -12.78 40.85 21.15
N VAL A 485 -12.57 41.76 20.20
CA VAL A 485 -11.22 42.22 19.82
C VAL A 485 -10.53 42.96 20.98
N LYS A 486 -11.28 43.80 21.71
CA LYS A 486 -10.78 44.51 22.90
C LYS A 486 -10.43 43.53 24.01
N ASP A 487 -11.30 42.54 24.23
CA ASP A 487 -11.06 41.51 25.27
C ASP A 487 -9.90 40.59 24.90
N MET A 488 -9.71 40.25 23.63
CA MET A 488 -8.53 39.53 23.13
C MET A 488 -7.25 40.32 23.37
N TRP A 489 -7.23 41.60 23.01
CA TRP A 489 -6.06 42.46 23.25
C TRP A 489 -5.76 42.62 24.75
N ALA A 490 -6.79 42.80 25.57
CA ALA A 490 -6.64 42.87 27.02
C ALA A 490 -6.08 41.56 27.61
N ASN A 491 -6.46 40.40 27.07
CA ASN A 491 -5.87 39.11 27.47
C ASN A 491 -4.38 39.01 27.07
N ILE A 492 -3.98 39.46 25.88
CA ILE A 492 -2.58 39.50 25.47
C ILE A 492 -1.78 40.37 26.43
N LEU A 493 -2.26 41.58 26.79
CA LEU A 493 -1.64 42.44 27.78
C LEU A 493 -1.54 41.77 29.15
N TYR A 494 -2.54 41.06 29.59
CA TYR A 494 -2.53 40.31 30.83
C TYR A 494 -1.52 39.17 30.82
N PHE A 495 -1.44 38.39 29.72
CA PHE A 495 -0.48 37.30 29.59
C PHE A 495 0.96 37.79 29.56
N THR A 496 1.21 39.00 29.05
CA THR A 496 2.53 39.64 29.01
C THR A 496 2.83 40.53 30.24
N TYR A 497 2.00 40.46 31.28
CA TYR A 497 2.12 41.28 32.53
C TYR A 497 1.99 42.81 32.34
N LEU A 498 1.46 43.24 31.20
CA LEU A 498 1.27 44.67 30.88
C LEU A 498 -0.14 45.19 31.20
N GLY A 499 -1.05 44.33 31.65
CA GLY A 499 -2.41 44.73 31.99
C GLY A 499 -3.06 43.87 33.08
N PRO A 500 -4.20 44.33 33.65
CA PRO A 500 -4.94 43.58 34.64
C PRO A 500 -5.68 42.39 34.00
N ARG A 501 -6.12 41.42 34.84
CA ARG A 501 -6.98 40.28 34.37
C ARG A 501 -8.27 40.83 33.76
N PRO A 502 -8.60 40.48 32.49
CA PRO A 502 -9.82 40.94 31.85
C PRO A 502 -11.06 40.36 32.50
N GLN A 503 -12.13 41.12 32.47
CA GLN A 503 -13.43 40.69 32.99
C GLN A 503 -14.19 39.88 31.94
N GLY A 504 -14.48 38.61 32.23
CA GLY A 504 -15.25 37.75 31.35
C GLY A 504 -16.74 38.12 31.30
N ASP A 505 -17.36 37.92 30.16
CA ASP A 505 -18.83 38.03 29.98
C ASP A 505 -19.42 36.63 29.69
N ARG A 506 -20.69 36.57 29.23
CA ARG A 506 -21.37 35.30 28.92
C ARG A 506 -20.58 34.41 27.98
N TRP A 507 -20.04 35.02 26.93
CA TRP A 507 -19.20 34.37 25.93
C TRP A 507 -17.88 35.10 25.82
N THR A 508 -16.82 34.34 25.81
CA THR A 508 -15.47 34.83 25.54
C THR A 508 -15.18 34.82 24.05
N TYR A 509 -14.19 35.59 23.58
CA TYR A 509 -13.84 35.65 22.17
C TYR A 509 -13.39 34.29 21.62
N TRP A 510 -12.70 33.43 22.40
CA TRP A 510 -12.31 32.09 21.96
C TRP A 510 -13.51 31.14 21.88
N GLU A 511 -14.50 31.19 22.80
CA GLU A 511 -15.75 30.42 22.70
C GLU A 511 -16.58 30.81 21.46
N LYS A 512 -16.56 32.10 21.08
CA LYS A 512 -17.21 32.57 19.86
C LYS A 512 -16.46 32.14 18.61
N PHE A 513 -15.12 32.11 18.67
CA PHE A 513 -14.30 31.60 17.58
C PHE A 513 -14.54 30.11 17.34
N ASP A 514 -14.51 29.29 18.40
CA ASP A 514 -14.83 27.85 18.35
C ASP A 514 -16.20 27.63 17.69
N TYR A 515 -17.20 28.39 18.13
CA TYR A 515 -18.56 28.30 17.59
C TYR A 515 -18.62 28.65 16.10
N LEU A 516 -17.94 29.72 15.68
CA LEU A 516 -17.90 30.14 14.28
C LEU A 516 -17.13 29.12 13.43
N ALA A 517 -16.02 28.59 13.95
CA ALA A 517 -15.20 27.59 13.28
C ALA A 517 -15.99 26.30 12.99
N VAL A 518 -16.90 25.88 13.90
CA VAL A 518 -17.78 24.73 13.65
C VAL A 518 -18.68 24.97 12.43
N PHE A 519 -19.27 26.15 12.31
CA PHE A 519 -20.12 26.48 11.14
C PHE A 519 -19.34 26.56 9.86
N TRP A 520 -18.18 27.24 9.90
CA TRP A 520 -17.26 27.30 8.78
C TRP A 520 -16.88 25.89 8.33
N GLY A 521 -16.39 25.05 9.25
CA GLY A 521 -15.98 23.68 8.98
C GLY A 521 -17.11 22.83 8.40
N ILE A 522 -18.32 22.89 8.98
CA ILE A 522 -19.45 22.10 8.46
C ILE A 522 -19.79 22.49 7.01
N ILE A 523 -19.75 23.78 6.67
CA ILE A 523 -20.02 24.22 5.30
C ILE A 523 -18.89 23.78 4.36
N ILE A 524 -17.66 24.07 4.68
CA ILE A 524 -16.51 23.85 3.80
C ILE A 524 -16.18 22.37 3.69
N ILE A 525 -15.99 21.67 4.84
CA ILE A 525 -15.68 20.23 4.85
C ILE A 525 -16.90 19.44 4.35
N GLY A 526 -18.12 19.84 4.74
CA GLY A 526 -19.32 19.16 4.33
C GLY A 526 -19.58 19.26 2.83
N LEU A 527 -19.48 20.46 2.23
CA LEU A 527 -19.69 20.63 0.80
C LEU A 527 -18.61 19.93 -0.02
N SER A 528 -17.34 20.11 0.33
CA SER A 528 -16.23 19.40 -0.32
C SER A 528 -16.36 17.88 -0.16
N GLY A 529 -16.76 17.39 1.01
CA GLY A 529 -17.02 15.97 1.25
C GLY A 529 -18.17 15.41 0.40
N LEU A 530 -19.25 16.18 0.19
CA LEU A 530 -20.33 15.79 -0.74
C LEU A 530 -19.83 15.70 -2.19
N MET A 531 -18.99 16.65 -2.63
CA MET A 531 -18.36 16.59 -3.96
C MET A 531 -17.54 15.33 -4.15
N LEU A 532 -16.81 14.90 -3.10
CA LEU A 532 -16.03 13.67 -3.13
C LEU A 532 -16.89 12.40 -2.99
N TRP A 533 -18.04 12.49 -2.37
CA TRP A 533 -18.96 11.35 -2.22
C TRP A 533 -19.73 11.03 -3.51
N ILE A 534 -20.18 12.06 -4.23
CA ILE A 534 -20.99 11.93 -5.44
C ILE A 534 -20.40 12.79 -6.58
N PRO A 535 -19.14 12.54 -6.99
CA PRO A 535 -18.43 13.40 -7.94
C PRO A 535 -19.13 13.49 -9.31
N ALA A 536 -19.76 12.41 -9.77
CA ALA A 536 -20.50 12.40 -11.03
C ALA A 536 -21.67 13.42 -11.04
N PHE A 537 -22.36 13.59 -9.91
CA PHE A 537 -23.41 14.61 -9.80
C PHE A 537 -22.84 16.03 -9.94
N PHE A 538 -21.76 16.33 -9.21
CA PHE A 538 -21.18 17.67 -9.25
C PHE A 538 -20.52 17.99 -10.59
N THR A 539 -19.90 17.02 -11.24
CA THR A 539 -19.29 17.20 -12.56
C THR A 539 -20.30 17.29 -13.70
N SER A 540 -21.60 17.10 -13.45
CA SER A 540 -22.64 17.40 -14.43
C SER A 540 -22.81 18.93 -14.70
N PHE A 541 -22.33 19.79 -13.77
CA PHE A 541 -22.41 21.24 -13.89
C PHE A 541 -21.13 21.98 -13.45
N LEU A 542 -20.13 21.30 -12.90
CA LEU A 542 -18.84 21.86 -12.51
C LEU A 542 -17.72 21.22 -13.33
N PRO A 543 -16.63 21.93 -13.63
CA PRO A 543 -15.45 21.35 -14.30
C PRO A 543 -14.73 20.34 -13.40
N GLY A 544 -14.05 19.35 -14.00
CA GLY A 544 -13.42 18.24 -13.30
C GLY A 544 -12.38 18.64 -12.25
N TRP A 545 -11.60 19.70 -12.51
CA TRP A 545 -10.59 20.19 -11.56
C TRP A 545 -11.16 20.60 -10.19
N VAL A 546 -12.46 20.91 -10.11
CA VAL A 546 -13.12 21.24 -8.83
C VAL A 546 -13.11 20.05 -7.87
N ILE A 547 -13.11 18.82 -8.37
CA ILE A 547 -13.00 17.62 -7.53
C ILE A 547 -11.59 17.51 -6.93
N ASN A 548 -10.54 17.83 -7.70
CA ASN A 548 -9.16 17.92 -7.18
C ASN A 548 -9.06 19.01 -6.10
N ALA A 549 -9.64 20.19 -6.34
CA ALA A 549 -9.71 21.26 -5.35
C ALA A 549 -10.50 20.84 -4.09
N ALA A 550 -11.66 20.19 -4.27
CA ALA A 550 -12.47 19.69 -3.16
C ALA A 550 -11.71 18.68 -2.29
N TYR A 551 -10.87 17.86 -2.90
CA TYR A 551 -10.02 16.93 -2.17
C TYR A 551 -9.02 17.65 -1.24
N ILE A 552 -8.33 18.67 -1.75
CA ILE A 552 -7.39 19.49 -0.97
C ILE A 552 -8.13 20.18 0.17
N VAL A 553 -9.20 20.90 -0.16
CA VAL A 553 -10.00 21.63 0.83
C VAL A 553 -10.53 20.69 1.91
N HIS A 554 -11.12 19.56 1.54
CA HIS A 554 -11.66 18.59 2.50
C HIS A 554 -10.60 18.04 3.45
N SER A 555 -9.45 17.62 2.90
CA SER A 555 -8.39 17.00 3.70
C SER A 555 -7.63 17.98 4.58
N ASP A 556 -7.38 19.22 4.08
CA ASP A 556 -6.61 20.22 4.82
C ASP A 556 -7.46 20.94 5.86
N GLU A 557 -8.72 21.24 5.54
CA GLU A 557 -9.65 21.79 6.51
C GLU A 557 -9.99 20.76 7.63
N ALA A 558 -10.10 19.46 7.29
CA ALA A 558 -10.25 18.42 8.29
C ALA A 558 -9.03 18.32 9.21
N LEU A 559 -7.82 18.48 8.67
CA LEU A 559 -6.59 18.56 9.47
C LEU A 559 -6.59 19.80 10.36
N LEU A 560 -6.97 20.96 9.81
CA LEU A 560 -7.10 22.20 10.57
C LEU A 560 -8.10 22.06 11.73
N ALA A 561 -9.30 21.54 11.44
CA ALA A 561 -10.35 21.36 12.43
C ALA A 561 -9.95 20.37 13.53
N THR A 562 -9.36 19.22 13.16
CA THR A 562 -8.92 18.21 14.14
C THR A 562 -7.77 18.72 15.00
N GLY A 563 -6.77 19.35 14.39
CA GLY A 563 -5.66 19.94 15.11
C GLY A 563 -6.11 21.07 16.03
N PHE A 564 -7.02 21.95 15.57
CA PHE A 564 -7.56 23.02 16.38
C PHE A 564 -8.31 22.47 17.61
N ILE A 565 -9.19 21.50 17.43
CA ILE A 565 -9.97 20.90 18.53
C ILE A 565 -9.06 20.15 19.51
N PHE A 566 -8.13 19.33 19.03
CA PHE A 566 -7.33 18.48 19.93
C PHE A 566 -6.18 19.24 20.61
N VAL A 567 -5.80 20.41 20.12
CA VAL A 567 -4.77 21.23 20.74
C VAL A 567 -5.40 22.41 21.51
N PHE A 568 -6.07 23.31 20.79
CA PHE A 568 -6.50 24.59 21.39
C PHE A 568 -7.81 24.49 22.16
N HIS A 569 -8.85 23.86 21.60
CA HIS A 569 -10.10 23.66 22.32
C HIS A 569 -9.87 22.77 23.58
N PHE A 570 -9.04 21.72 23.49
CA PHE A 570 -8.69 20.90 24.65
C PHE A 570 -7.85 21.67 25.66
N PHE A 571 -6.98 22.58 25.26
CA PHE A 571 -6.30 23.47 26.18
C PHE A 571 -7.31 24.29 26.99
N HIS A 572 -8.29 24.94 26.35
CA HIS A 572 -9.30 25.76 27.00
C HIS A 572 -10.24 24.98 27.93
N THR A 573 -10.52 23.72 27.62
CA THR A 573 -11.50 22.91 28.34
C THR A 573 -10.89 21.96 29.38
N HIS A 574 -9.61 21.58 29.24
CA HIS A 574 -8.97 20.59 30.09
C HIS A 574 -7.67 21.06 30.75
N LEU A 575 -6.86 21.83 30.07
CA LEU A 575 -5.46 22.05 30.48
C LEU A 575 -5.22 23.39 31.18
N ARG A 576 -6.09 24.38 31.00
CA ARG A 576 -5.96 25.63 31.75
C ARG A 576 -6.20 25.40 33.25
N PRO A 577 -5.50 26.12 34.17
CA PRO A 577 -5.59 25.86 35.63
C PRO A 577 -6.98 25.92 36.20
N GLU A 578 -7.82 26.82 35.70
CA GLU A 578 -9.21 27.00 36.19
C GLU A 578 -10.16 25.85 35.77
N SER A 579 -9.76 25.07 34.74
CA SER A 579 -10.57 23.98 34.20
C SER A 579 -9.97 22.60 34.47
N PHE A 580 -8.70 22.52 34.91
CA PHE A 580 -8.01 21.25 35.09
C PHE A 580 -8.69 20.37 36.16
N PRO A 581 -8.86 19.05 35.93
CA PRO A 581 -8.48 18.30 34.73
C PRO A 581 -9.53 18.33 33.61
N MET A 582 -10.72 18.88 33.85
CA MET A 582 -11.80 19.06 32.88
C MET A 582 -12.84 20.05 33.40
N ASP A 583 -13.39 20.89 32.51
CA ASP A 583 -14.56 21.72 32.79
C ASP A 583 -15.87 20.92 32.64
N PRO A 584 -16.56 20.54 33.70
CA PRO A 584 -17.80 19.76 33.64
C PRO A 584 -19.01 20.57 33.16
N VAL A 585 -18.89 21.91 33.06
CA VAL A 585 -20.01 22.82 32.76
C VAL A 585 -20.63 22.53 31.40
N VAL A 586 -19.79 22.13 30.40
CA VAL A 586 -20.27 21.82 29.05
C VAL A 586 -21.16 20.58 28.98
N PHE A 587 -21.04 19.66 29.95
CA PHE A 587 -21.81 18.42 30.04
C PHE A 587 -22.94 18.46 31.08
N THR A 588 -22.74 19.22 32.18
CA THR A 588 -23.75 19.36 33.23
C THR A 588 -24.69 20.54 33.02
N GLY A 589 -24.22 21.55 32.29
CA GLY A 589 -24.89 22.85 32.15
C GLY A 589 -24.85 23.71 33.40
N ARG A 590 -24.14 23.28 34.45
CA ARG A 590 -24.18 23.89 35.81
C ARG A 590 -22.76 24.32 36.21
N MET A 591 -22.63 25.57 36.70
CA MET A 591 -21.37 26.17 37.16
C MET A 591 -21.50 26.57 38.62
N PRO A 592 -20.54 26.30 39.51
CA PRO A 592 -20.54 26.80 40.88
C PRO A 592 -20.67 28.32 40.90
N LEU A 593 -21.49 28.87 41.82
CA LEU A 593 -21.77 30.31 41.85
C LEU A 593 -20.51 31.15 42.08
N GLU A 594 -19.57 30.69 42.90
CA GLU A 594 -18.32 31.41 43.18
C GLU A 594 -17.43 31.43 41.93
N LYS A 595 -17.28 30.30 41.26
CA LYS A 595 -16.57 30.24 39.96
C LYS A 595 -17.23 31.14 38.90
N PHE A 596 -18.57 31.20 38.89
CA PHE A 596 -19.30 32.08 37.98
C PHE A 596 -19.02 33.57 38.25
N LYS A 597 -18.95 34.01 39.51
CA LYS A 597 -18.57 35.39 39.86
C LYS A 597 -17.15 35.73 39.42
N GLU A 598 -16.22 34.80 39.56
CA GLU A 598 -14.81 34.99 39.23
C GLU A 598 -14.59 35.01 37.72
N GLU A 599 -15.11 34.03 36.98
CA GLU A 599 -14.83 33.89 35.55
C GLU A 599 -15.73 34.79 34.68
N ARG A 600 -16.94 35.13 35.15
CA ARG A 600 -17.97 35.85 34.36
C ARG A 600 -18.51 37.07 35.09
N PRO A 601 -17.66 37.96 35.63
CA PRO A 601 -18.09 39.08 36.49
C PRO A 601 -19.08 40.03 35.80
N ARG A 602 -18.91 40.29 34.49
CA ARG A 602 -19.86 41.15 33.72
C ARG A 602 -21.25 40.50 33.59
N GLU A 603 -21.32 39.18 33.35
CA GLU A 603 -22.57 38.44 33.29
C GLU A 603 -23.23 38.39 34.68
N TYR A 604 -22.44 38.15 35.73
CA TYR A 604 -22.94 38.09 37.11
C TYR A 604 -23.57 39.40 37.50
N GLN A 605 -22.90 40.54 37.32
CA GLN A 605 -23.44 41.88 37.64
C GLN A 605 -24.74 42.15 36.86
N ARG A 606 -24.73 41.90 35.55
CA ARG A 606 -25.92 42.10 34.70
C ARG A 606 -27.09 41.25 35.15
N ARG A 607 -26.90 40.03 35.60
CA ARG A 607 -27.96 39.15 36.12
C ARG A 607 -28.46 39.60 37.47
N LEU A 608 -27.59 40.14 38.31
CA LEU A 608 -27.94 40.74 39.59
C LEU A 608 -28.83 41.96 39.41
N GLU A 609 -28.38 42.93 38.56
CA GLU A 609 -29.12 44.17 38.26
C GLU A 609 -30.51 43.91 37.65
N ASN A 610 -30.59 42.89 36.76
CA ASN A 610 -31.85 42.54 36.11
C ASN A 610 -32.74 41.59 36.95
N GLY A 611 -32.35 41.19 38.14
CA GLY A 611 -33.08 40.26 39.00
C GLY A 611 -33.27 38.86 38.39
N THR A 612 -32.36 38.43 37.48
CA THR A 612 -32.44 37.14 36.79
C THR A 612 -31.51 36.10 37.37
N LEU A 613 -30.66 36.46 38.30
CA LEU A 613 -29.70 35.54 38.95
C LEU A 613 -30.40 34.43 39.70
N GLU A 614 -31.39 34.77 40.56
CA GLU A 614 -32.14 33.79 41.37
C GLU A 614 -32.85 32.74 40.51
N LYS A 615 -33.41 33.14 39.36
CA LYS A 615 -34.04 32.21 38.40
C LYS A 615 -33.07 31.27 37.73
N ALA A 616 -31.79 31.59 37.75
CA ALA A 616 -30.72 30.75 37.18
C ALA A 616 -30.07 29.83 38.23
N LEU A 617 -30.32 30.05 39.53
CA LEU A 617 -29.81 29.18 40.58
C LEU A 617 -30.39 27.78 40.45
N CYS A 618 -29.58 26.78 40.72
CA CYS A 618 -29.93 25.36 40.66
C CYS A 618 -29.05 24.56 41.64
N ASP A 619 -29.46 23.32 41.86
CA ASP A 619 -28.71 22.37 42.68
C ASP A 619 -27.43 21.89 41.98
N PRO A 620 -26.40 21.45 42.71
CA PRO A 620 -25.22 20.85 42.17
C PRO A 620 -25.54 19.59 41.35
N PRO A 621 -24.67 19.21 40.38
CA PRO A 621 -24.82 17.93 39.69
C PRO A 621 -24.66 16.77 40.67
N THR A 622 -25.37 15.68 40.42
CA THR A 622 -25.27 14.48 41.26
C THR A 622 -23.92 13.77 41.06
N ARG A 623 -23.54 12.94 42.03
CA ARG A 623 -22.33 12.13 41.93
C ARG A 623 -22.37 11.19 40.71
N GLU A 624 -23.51 10.62 40.40
CA GLU A 624 -23.71 9.74 39.25
C GLU A 624 -23.57 10.51 37.94
N GLU A 625 -24.18 11.69 37.81
CA GLU A 625 -23.99 12.57 36.65
C GLU A 625 -22.50 12.87 36.45
N MET A 626 -21.75 13.19 37.50
CA MET A 626 -20.32 13.49 37.40
C MET A 626 -19.47 12.28 36.96
N VAL A 627 -19.80 11.05 37.39
CA VAL A 627 -19.10 9.83 36.92
C VAL A 627 -19.25 9.69 35.42
N TRP A 628 -20.46 9.83 34.88
CA TRP A 628 -20.70 9.75 33.45
C TRP A 628 -20.03 10.89 32.67
N VAL A 629 -20.04 12.10 33.18
CA VAL A 629 -19.39 13.27 32.59
C VAL A 629 -17.89 13.07 32.50
N TYR A 630 -17.25 12.61 33.57
CA TYR A 630 -15.82 12.34 33.58
C TYR A 630 -15.46 11.15 32.66
N PHE A 631 -16.23 10.08 32.68
CA PHE A 631 -15.99 8.94 31.81
C PHE A 631 -16.05 9.36 30.34
N PHE A 632 -17.10 10.05 29.90
CA PHE A 632 -17.27 10.51 28.53
C PHE A 632 -16.21 11.54 28.14
N GLY A 633 -15.98 12.54 28.98
CA GLY A 633 -15.03 13.61 28.68
C GLY A 633 -13.59 13.12 28.61
N PHE A 634 -13.14 12.26 29.53
CA PHE A 634 -11.79 11.69 29.48
C PHE A 634 -11.62 10.69 28.34
N THR A 635 -12.66 9.96 27.97
CA THR A 635 -12.59 9.09 26.76
C THR A 635 -12.39 9.93 25.50
N ALA A 636 -13.15 11.01 25.34
CA ALA A 636 -12.99 11.93 24.22
C ALA A 636 -11.61 12.60 24.21
N LEU A 637 -11.14 13.06 25.37
CA LEU A 637 -9.81 13.64 25.55
C LEU A 637 -8.71 12.64 25.15
N PHE A 638 -8.79 11.40 25.64
CA PHE A 638 -7.80 10.37 25.34
C PHE A 638 -7.72 10.08 23.83
N ILE A 639 -8.87 9.90 23.17
CA ILE A 639 -8.94 9.68 21.73
C ILE A 639 -8.32 10.86 20.97
N GLY A 640 -8.69 12.09 21.32
CA GLY A 640 -8.19 13.29 20.66
C GLY A 640 -6.69 13.48 20.85
N LEU A 641 -6.16 13.28 22.07
CA LEU A 641 -4.72 13.36 22.33
C LEU A 641 -3.94 12.27 21.60
N ALA A 642 -4.45 11.05 21.56
CA ALA A 642 -3.83 9.96 20.80
C ALA A 642 -3.75 10.30 19.31
N LEU A 643 -4.81 10.85 18.72
CA LEU A 643 -4.82 11.31 17.33
C LEU A 643 -3.89 12.51 17.12
N ALA A 644 -3.85 13.47 18.04
CA ALA A 644 -2.91 14.60 17.96
C ALA A 644 -1.46 14.11 17.92
N VAL A 645 -1.08 13.20 18.82
CA VAL A 645 0.26 12.59 18.82
C VAL A 645 0.53 11.85 17.52
N ALA A 646 -0.43 11.09 17.00
CA ALA A 646 -0.31 10.36 15.75
C ALA A 646 -0.11 11.31 14.54
N ILE A 647 -0.84 12.43 14.51
CA ILE A 647 -0.67 13.49 13.50
C ILE A 647 0.73 14.10 13.58
N PHE A 648 1.15 14.54 14.76
CA PHE A 648 2.49 15.12 14.96
C PHE A 648 3.59 14.14 14.57
N TRP A 649 3.46 12.88 14.96
CA TRP A 649 4.40 11.84 14.53
C TRP A 649 4.49 11.74 13.02
N ALA A 650 3.34 11.66 12.33
CA ALA A 650 3.30 11.56 10.87
C ALA A 650 3.91 12.80 10.18
N LEU A 651 3.67 14.01 10.71
CA LEU A 651 4.24 15.24 10.16
C LEU A 651 5.75 15.40 10.38
N LEU A 652 6.31 14.75 11.41
CA LEU A 652 7.75 14.81 11.71
C LEU A 652 8.54 13.67 11.07
N SER A 653 7.89 12.57 10.68
CA SER A 653 8.53 11.40 10.09
C SER A 653 8.57 11.43 8.56
N HIS A 654 7.94 12.40 7.94
CA HIS A 654 7.89 12.68 6.50
C HIS A 654 8.33 14.12 6.24
#